data_74df518169c85bf01b3b22196ba4325a
#
_entry.id   74df518169c85bf01b3b22196ba4325a
#
_cell.length_a   1.000
_cell.length_b   1.000
_cell.length_c   1.000
_cell.angle_alpha   90.00
_cell.angle_beta   90.00
_cell.angle_gamma   90.00
#
_symmetry.space_group_name_H-M   'P 1'
#
loop_
_entity.id
_entity.type
_entity.pdbx_description
1 polymer ?
#
loop_
_entity_poly.entity_id
_entity_poly.type
_entity_poly.pdbx_seq_one_letter_code
_entity_poly.pdbx_strand_id
1 'polypeptide(L)'
;MKIVNKSTKKIDSIGIITGRPLYTDDLVINNNSLIVKLLRSPHAYARIADIDTSIAKKVPGVEAIFTYHDVPNTMFTLAGQSYPEPSPYDRKILDEYVRYVGDPVAIIAAIDEKTAEKAMKLIKVKYEVLDAVIDYEKALDSDILVHREAAHTNFPIGYDNKRNLASSYLETKGDVEKGFAESDVIIEETYYTQPQIHAMMETYRTACYLDAQGRLNVISSTQIPFHVRRHLARALEMPSSKIRVMKPKLGGGFGGKQTSVCEIYPAFVTMKTGKPSKIVYTRKETQACSNTRHAMRLKVKIGSDREGNIKAIDINVLSNTGAYGEHAPTVTALVVYKTFPLYAKVPMRCKADIVYSNTTVGGAFRGYGATQGTFAVESAVNELAHKLGLDPTEVRMKNLVDQSETVSGDIKKCIEIGKEAFDWKNRCVKDMGNGKVRASGMAVTMQGSGIQGVDTASATLKLHDSGDYTLYVGVTDMGQGCDTVTAQMAAEILEVPMEKIIVNSADTDVSPYDPGAYASSGTYVTGNAVILAAKKMREEVMKMASFLMKTPVEELEYMGEYVQDKNGNQLSLKEIGVRSVSFEGMNQITTTATWGGKTSPPPFIASFAEVEVDTLTGETKVVDFLSVVDCGLPINPALAQVQVEGGIAQGIGLALYEDIQFDERGKMKHDTLMQYKIPSRKDLGNNIKVMFSYSNEPTGPFGAKSIGEVVINTASPAIADAIYNATNRRLRSLPMTSEKIFWAINKK
;
A
#
# COMPACT_ATOMS: atom_id res chain seq x y z
N MET A 1 28.77 11.21 -3.87
CA MET A 1 28.05 9.97 -4.23
C MET A 1 28.23 9.71 -5.73
N LYS A 2 28.67 8.49 -6.07
CA LYS A 2 28.96 8.10 -7.45
C LYS A 2 27.74 7.45 -8.12
N ILE A 3 26.92 6.74 -7.34
CA ILE A 3 25.80 5.89 -7.80
C ILE A 3 24.46 6.35 -7.22
N VAL A 4 24.39 6.64 -5.93
CA VAL A 4 23.20 7.18 -5.26
C VAL A 4 22.91 8.60 -5.75
N ASN A 5 21.61 8.95 -5.82
CA ASN A 5 21.10 10.19 -6.43
C ASN A 5 21.41 10.30 -7.94
N LYS A 6 21.50 9.15 -8.61
CA LYS A 6 21.60 9.06 -10.08
C LYS A 6 20.42 8.28 -10.64
N SER A 7 19.94 8.71 -11.80
CA SER A 7 18.83 8.06 -12.53
C SER A 7 19.34 6.81 -13.27
N THR A 8 19.70 5.78 -12.52
CA THR A 8 20.10 4.49 -13.09
C THR A 8 18.90 3.71 -13.61
N LYS A 9 19.13 2.88 -14.64
CA LYS A 9 18.09 1.98 -15.15
C LYS A 9 17.74 0.92 -14.09
N LYS A 10 16.48 0.48 -14.07
CA LYS A 10 16.09 -0.68 -13.25
C LYS A 10 16.92 -1.90 -13.67
N ILE A 11 17.41 -2.66 -12.68
CA ILE A 11 18.22 -3.88 -12.92
C ILE A 11 17.48 -4.93 -13.76
N ASP A 12 16.15 -4.95 -13.70
CA ASP A 12 15.27 -5.87 -14.43
C ASP A 12 14.67 -5.27 -15.73
N SER A 13 15.00 -4.00 -16.08
CA SER A 13 14.35 -3.28 -17.18
C SER A 13 14.44 -3.99 -18.53
N ILE A 14 15.64 -4.50 -18.89
CA ILE A 14 15.85 -5.22 -20.16
C ILE A 14 15.02 -6.50 -20.19
N GLY A 15 14.99 -7.27 -19.08
CA GLY A 15 14.14 -8.44 -18.96
C GLY A 15 12.67 -8.11 -19.23
N ILE A 16 12.16 -7.06 -18.55
CA ILE A 16 10.74 -6.64 -18.65
C ILE A 16 10.37 -6.30 -20.09
N ILE A 17 11.13 -5.44 -20.76
CA ILE A 17 10.81 -4.98 -22.13
C ILE A 17 11.01 -6.06 -23.20
N THR A 18 11.77 -7.11 -22.89
CA THR A 18 11.97 -8.27 -23.77
C THR A 18 11.09 -9.48 -23.42
N GLY A 19 10.16 -9.35 -22.46
CA GLY A 19 9.22 -10.40 -22.09
C GLY A 19 9.84 -11.60 -21.36
N ARG A 20 10.99 -11.42 -20.68
CA ARG A 20 11.70 -12.51 -19.98
C ARG A 20 11.27 -12.77 -18.54
N PRO A 21 10.67 -11.80 -17.77
CA PRO A 21 10.33 -12.05 -16.37
C PRO A 21 9.29 -13.15 -16.26
N LEU A 22 9.44 -13.95 -15.22
CA LEU A 22 8.48 -14.98 -14.86
C LEU A 22 7.59 -14.46 -13.74
N TYR A 23 6.30 -14.34 -14.01
CA TYR A 23 5.26 -14.11 -13.03
C TYR A 23 4.75 -15.45 -12.48
N THR A 24 3.96 -15.43 -11.43
CA THR A 24 3.46 -16.67 -10.79
C THR A 24 2.77 -17.61 -11.78
N ASP A 25 2.05 -17.06 -12.77
CA ASP A 25 1.31 -17.88 -13.74
C ASP A 25 2.19 -18.49 -14.83
N ASP A 26 3.36 -17.88 -15.10
CA ASP A 26 4.32 -18.37 -16.09
C ASP A 26 5.14 -19.57 -15.57
N LEU A 27 5.13 -19.77 -14.25
CA LEU A 27 5.92 -20.83 -13.63
C LEU A 27 5.22 -22.18 -13.77
N VAL A 28 5.89 -23.10 -14.46
CA VAL A 28 5.47 -24.50 -14.56
C VAL A 28 6.09 -25.28 -13.41
N ILE A 29 5.29 -25.58 -12.38
CA ILE A 29 5.77 -26.32 -11.21
C ILE A 29 5.83 -27.82 -11.53
N ASN A 30 4.81 -28.35 -12.22
CA ASN A 30 4.73 -29.71 -12.71
C ASN A 30 3.57 -29.80 -13.72
N ASN A 31 3.66 -30.69 -14.69
CA ASN A 31 2.59 -30.93 -15.69
C ASN A 31 1.28 -31.46 -15.08
N ASN A 32 1.29 -31.90 -13.81
CA ASN A 32 0.12 -32.43 -13.09
C ASN A 32 -0.42 -31.44 -12.04
N SER A 33 -0.15 -30.14 -12.14
CA SER A 33 -0.68 -29.16 -11.22
C SER A 33 -2.21 -29.04 -11.34
N LEU A 34 -2.90 -29.13 -10.19
CA LEU A 34 -4.34 -28.93 -10.12
C LEU A 34 -4.67 -27.43 -10.26
N ILE A 35 -5.74 -27.14 -10.98
CA ILE A 35 -6.33 -25.81 -11.05
C ILE A 35 -7.38 -25.69 -9.95
N VAL A 36 -7.23 -24.66 -9.14
CA VAL A 36 -8.16 -24.35 -8.04
C VAL A 36 -9.10 -23.23 -8.47
N LYS A 37 -10.41 -23.45 -8.29
CA LYS A 37 -11.46 -22.45 -8.46
C LYS A 37 -12.33 -22.40 -7.21
N LEU A 38 -12.99 -21.28 -7.00
CA LEU A 38 -13.86 -21.06 -5.85
C LEU A 38 -15.30 -20.87 -6.29
N LEU A 39 -16.20 -21.69 -5.75
CA LEU A 39 -17.61 -21.38 -5.80
C LEU A 39 -17.86 -20.20 -4.84
N ARG A 40 -18.56 -19.18 -5.30
CA ARG A 40 -18.76 -17.94 -4.55
C ARG A 40 -20.23 -17.70 -4.27
N SER A 41 -20.50 -17.07 -3.13
CA SER A 41 -21.85 -16.71 -2.71
C SER A 41 -22.50 -15.71 -3.67
N PRO A 42 -23.73 -15.94 -4.10
CA PRO A 42 -24.55 -14.95 -4.78
C PRO A 42 -25.28 -14.00 -3.79
N HIS A 43 -25.22 -14.28 -2.48
CA HIS A 43 -25.91 -13.55 -1.43
C HIS A 43 -24.95 -12.72 -0.59
N ALA A 44 -25.40 -11.56 -0.17
CA ALA A 44 -24.66 -10.67 0.71
C ALA A 44 -24.58 -11.23 2.15
N TYR A 45 -25.65 -11.89 2.61
CA TYR A 45 -25.65 -12.57 3.90
C TYR A 45 -26.56 -13.80 3.82
N ALA A 46 -26.01 -14.95 4.14
CA ALA A 46 -26.76 -16.20 4.18
C ALA A 46 -26.02 -17.23 5.05
N ARG A 47 -26.81 -18.19 5.58
CA ARG A 47 -26.32 -19.43 6.15
C ARG A 47 -26.42 -20.53 5.08
N ILE A 48 -25.38 -21.35 4.95
CA ILE A 48 -25.38 -22.54 4.11
C ILE A 48 -26.08 -23.66 4.88
N ALA A 49 -27.35 -23.90 4.58
CA ALA A 49 -28.14 -24.95 5.22
C ALA A 49 -27.79 -26.35 4.74
N ASP A 50 -27.36 -26.46 3.47
CA ASP A 50 -26.91 -27.72 2.86
C ASP A 50 -26.05 -27.43 1.63
N ILE A 51 -25.08 -28.34 1.34
CA ILE A 51 -24.24 -28.26 0.18
C ILE A 51 -23.97 -29.65 -0.41
N ASP A 52 -24.58 -29.93 -1.57
CA ASP A 52 -24.43 -31.20 -2.27
C ASP A 52 -23.37 -31.11 -3.37
N THR A 53 -22.25 -31.81 -3.18
CA THR A 53 -21.13 -31.93 -4.12
C THR A 53 -21.09 -33.28 -4.85
N SER A 54 -22.06 -34.18 -4.62
CA SER A 54 -22.02 -35.58 -5.04
C SER A 54 -21.91 -35.77 -6.55
N ILE A 55 -22.65 -34.97 -7.34
CA ILE A 55 -22.58 -35.00 -8.81
C ILE A 55 -21.32 -34.34 -9.32
N ALA A 56 -20.93 -33.20 -8.73
CA ALA A 56 -19.75 -32.46 -9.11
C ALA A 56 -18.46 -33.29 -8.94
N LYS A 57 -18.37 -34.06 -7.85
CA LYS A 57 -17.24 -34.99 -7.59
C LYS A 57 -17.10 -36.11 -8.64
N LYS A 58 -18.18 -36.45 -9.38
CA LYS A 58 -18.16 -37.47 -10.43
C LYS A 58 -17.68 -36.95 -11.81
N VAL A 59 -17.46 -35.64 -11.94
CA VAL A 59 -16.95 -35.07 -13.19
C VAL A 59 -15.52 -35.59 -13.45
N PRO A 60 -15.24 -36.27 -14.58
CA PRO A 60 -13.89 -36.74 -14.86
C PRO A 60 -12.88 -35.61 -14.85
N GLY A 61 -11.77 -35.82 -14.15
CA GLY A 61 -10.72 -34.82 -13.98
C GLY A 61 -10.89 -33.91 -12.74
N VAL A 62 -11.97 -34.04 -11.97
CA VAL A 62 -12.09 -33.45 -10.65
C VAL A 62 -11.30 -34.29 -9.66
N GLU A 63 -10.34 -33.69 -8.95
CA GLU A 63 -9.55 -34.34 -7.92
C GLU A 63 -10.23 -34.27 -6.56
N ALA A 64 -10.68 -33.07 -6.17
CA ALA A 64 -11.33 -32.85 -4.89
C ALA A 64 -12.26 -31.63 -4.92
N ILE A 65 -13.27 -31.66 -4.07
CA ILE A 65 -14.15 -30.52 -3.74
C ILE A 65 -14.23 -30.45 -2.24
N PHE A 66 -13.89 -29.28 -1.67
CA PHE A 66 -13.91 -29.04 -0.24
C PHE A 66 -14.96 -27.96 0.11
N THR A 67 -15.64 -28.16 1.22
CA THR A 67 -16.66 -27.27 1.79
C THR A 67 -16.23 -26.83 3.20
N TYR A 68 -17.05 -26.04 3.88
CA TYR A 68 -16.77 -25.63 5.26
C TYR A 68 -16.68 -26.82 6.25
N HIS A 69 -17.19 -27.99 5.90
CA HIS A 69 -17.05 -29.23 6.68
C HIS A 69 -15.65 -29.85 6.59
N ASP A 70 -14.89 -29.52 5.55
CA ASP A 70 -13.62 -30.18 5.23
C ASP A 70 -12.38 -29.38 5.68
N VAL A 71 -12.57 -28.12 6.10
CA VAL A 71 -11.50 -27.18 6.47
C VAL A 71 -11.39 -27.01 7.99
N PRO A 72 -10.22 -26.57 8.51
CA PRO A 72 -10.08 -26.20 9.92
C PRO A 72 -11.06 -25.09 10.32
N ASN A 73 -11.58 -25.18 11.54
CA ASN A 73 -12.49 -24.16 12.09
C ASN A 73 -11.77 -22.99 12.77
N THR A 74 -10.46 -22.88 12.55
CA THR A 74 -9.60 -21.85 13.13
C THR A 74 -9.89 -20.49 12.54
N MET A 75 -10.10 -19.50 13.40
CA MET A 75 -10.21 -18.09 13.00
C MET A 75 -8.83 -17.45 12.85
N PHE A 76 -8.66 -16.64 11.80
CA PHE A 76 -7.45 -15.91 11.47
C PHE A 76 -7.78 -14.55 10.86
N THR A 77 -6.76 -13.73 10.64
CA THR A 77 -6.83 -12.52 9.81
C THR A 77 -5.97 -12.67 8.57
N LEU A 78 -6.28 -11.93 7.50
CA LEU A 78 -5.47 -11.87 6.29
C LEU A 78 -4.60 -10.60 6.24
N ALA A 79 -4.71 -9.73 7.23
CA ALA A 79 -3.98 -8.45 7.28
C ALA A 79 -2.47 -8.65 7.46
N GLY A 80 -1.70 -8.27 6.46
CA GLY A 80 -0.24 -8.32 6.51
C GLY A 80 0.35 -7.04 7.06
N GLN A 81 0.22 -6.82 8.37
CA GLN A 81 0.75 -5.63 9.02
C GLN A 81 1.07 -5.92 10.48
N SER A 82 2.31 -5.65 10.90
CA SER A 82 2.80 -5.95 12.25
C SER A 82 2.72 -7.44 12.61
N TYR A 83 3.21 -7.82 13.76
CA TYR A 83 2.98 -9.10 14.39
C TYR A 83 3.22 -9.00 15.91
N PRO A 84 2.23 -9.40 16.75
CA PRO A 84 0.87 -9.86 16.37
C PRO A 84 0.08 -8.79 15.60
N GLU A 85 -0.85 -9.24 14.75
CA GLU A 85 -1.66 -8.33 13.93
C GLU A 85 -2.64 -7.54 14.82
N PRO A 86 -2.72 -6.19 14.66
CA PRO A 86 -3.70 -5.36 15.38
C PRO A 86 -5.05 -5.38 14.65
N SER A 87 -5.59 -6.56 14.40
CA SER A 87 -6.78 -6.79 13.59
C SER A 87 -7.67 -7.83 14.25
N PRO A 88 -9.00 -7.80 14.04
CA PRO A 88 -9.85 -8.89 14.44
C PRO A 88 -9.50 -10.18 13.68
N TYR A 89 -9.49 -11.30 14.38
CA TYR A 89 -9.33 -12.63 13.78
C TYR A 89 -10.73 -13.19 13.52
N ASP A 90 -11.37 -12.74 12.46
CA ASP A 90 -12.78 -12.90 12.17
C ASP A 90 -13.09 -13.74 10.92
N ARG A 91 -12.06 -14.34 10.30
CA ARG A 91 -12.18 -15.11 9.06
C ARG A 91 -11.78 -16.58 9.26
N LYS A 92 -12.47 -17.47 8.54
CA LYS A 92 -12.14 -18.89 8.36
C LYS A 92 -11.78 -19.17 6.89
N ILE A 93 -11.18 -20.33 6.58
CA ILE A 93 -10.90 -20.73 5.18
C ILE A 93 -12.19 -20.77 4.37
N LEU A 94 -13.21 -21.47 4.87
CA LEU A 94 -14.61 -21.48 4.46
C LEU A 94 -15.46 -21.44 5.72
N ASP A 95 -16.61 -20.80 5.66
CA ASP A 95 -17.54 -20.70 6.79
C ASP A 95 -18.94 -21.16 6.38
N GLU A 96 -19.72 -21.58 7.37
CA GLU A 96 -21.15 -21.84 7.24
C GLU A 96 -21.94 -20.57 6.87
N TYR A 97 -21.46 -19.39 7.31
CA TYR A 97 -22.03 -18.09 6.97
C TYR A 97 -21.21 -17.40 5.89
N VAL A 98 -21.89 -16.98 4.83
CA VAL A 98 -21.34 -16.08 3.82
C VAL A 98 -21.76 -14.65 4.15
N ARG A 99 -20.84 -13.68 4.04
CA ARG A 99 -21.01 -12.32 4.56
C ARG A 99 -20.97 -11.21 3.51
N TYR A 100 -20.66 -11.56 2.26
CA TYR A 100 -20.77 -10.62 1.12
C TYR A 100 -20.97 -11.40 -0.19
N VAL A 101 -21.45 -10.71 -1.24
CA VAL A 101 -21.55 -11.30 -2.59
C VAL A 101 -20.15 -11.53 -3.15
N GLY A 102 -19.77 -12.79 -3.28
CA GLY A 102 -18.41 -13.19 -3.69
C GLY A 102 -17.62 -13.90 -2.60
N ASP A 103 -18.16 -14.07 -1.39
CA ASP A 103 -17.53 -14.84 -0.32
C ASP A 103 -17.36 -16.32 -0.76
N PRO A 104 -16.24 -17.00 -0.46
CA PRO A 104 -16.00 -18.36 -0.90
C PRO A 104 -16.90 -19.37 -0.18
N VAL A 105 -17.50 -20.29 -0.94
CA VAL A 105 -18.44 -21.33 -0.48
C VAL A 105 -17.84 -22.71 -0.56
N ALA A 106 -17.10 -22.99 -1.65
CA ALA A 106 -16.41 -24.27 -1.83
C ALA A 106 -15.12 -24.08 -2.66
N ILE A 107 -14.15 -24.98 -2.43
CA ILE A 107 -12.88 -25.05 -3.15
C ILE A 107 -12.97 -26.24 -4.10
N ILE A 108 -12.77 -26.02 -5.40
CA ILE A 108 -12.78 -27.04 -6.44
C ILE A 108 -11.35 -27.20 -6.97
N ALA A 109 -10.81 -28.41 -6.95
CA ALA A 109 -9.51 -28.77 -7.51
C ALA A 109 -9.69 -29.75 -8.66
N ALA A 110 -9.22 -29.39 -9.85
CA ALA A 110 -9.37 -30.21 -11.06
C ALA A 110 -8.12 -30.10 -11.94
N ILE A 111 -8.03 -30.99 -12.94
CA ILE A 111 -6.90 -31.07 -13.88
C ILE A 111 -6.76 -29.83 -14.78
N ASP A 112 -7.87 -29.13 -15.03
CA ASP A 112 -7.90 -27.92 -15.85
C ASP A 112 -9.07 -26.99 -15.44
N GLU A 113 -9.05 -25.77 -15.97
CA GLU A 113 -10.03 -24.73 -15.66
C GLU A 113 -11.45 -25.09 -16.10
N LYS A 114 -11.62 -25.66 -17.31
CA LYS A 114 -12.93 -26.08 -17.85
C LYS A 114 -13.59 -27.14 -16.98
N THR A 115 -12.79 -28.10 -16.52
CA THR A 115 -13.24 -29.16 -15.62
C THR A 115 -13.68 -28.60 -14.27
N ALA A 116 -12.88 -27.70 -13.69
CA ALA A 116 -13.23 -27.02 -12.44
C ALA A 116 -14.52 -26.19 -12.57
N GLU A 117 -14.67 -25.41 -13.64
CA GLU A 117 -15.88 -24.61 -13.91
C GLU A 117 -17.12 -25.49 -14.16
N LYS A 118 -16.97 -26.61 -14.87
CA LYS A 118 -18.06 -27.60 -15.09
C LYS A 118 -18.50 -28.17 -13.73
N ALA A 119 -17.57 -28.62 -12.91
CA ALA A 119 -17.87 -29.16 -11.59
C ALA A 119 -18.54 -28.11 -10.70
N MET A 120 -18.01 -26.87 -10.69
CA MET A 120 -18.56 -25.75 -9.91
C MET A 120 -20.07 -25.52 -10.20
N LYS A 121 -20.49 -25.60 -11.48
CA LYS A 121 -21.89 -25.44 -11.89
C LYS A 121 -22.82 -26.57 -11.42
N LEU A 122 -22.27 -27.72 -11.04
CA LEU A 122 -23.01 -28.90 -10.59
C LEU A 122 -23.13 -28.99 -9.06
N ILE A 123 -22.44 -28.13 -8.34
CA ILE A 123 -22.60 -28.01 -6.89
C ILE A 123 -23.93 -27.34 -6.57
N LYS A 124 -24.74 -27.98 -5.73
CA LYS A 124 -26.01 -27.42 -5.28
C LYS A 124 -25.87 -26.92 -3.85
N VAL A 125 -26.21 -25.65 -3.63
CA VAL A 125 -26.16 -25.03 -2.31
C VAL A 125 -27.56 -24.56 -1.93
N LYS A 126 -28.01 -24.96 -0.75
CA LYS A 126 -29.25 -24.47 -0.14
C LYS A 126 -28.88 -23.36 0.85
N TYR A 127 -29.27 -22.15 0.51
CA TYR A 127 -29.05 -20.98 1.38
C TYR A 127 -30.29 -20.65 2.20
N GLU A 128 -30.10 -20.33 3.45
CA GLU A 128 -31.00 -19.55 4.28
C GLU A 128 -30.55 -18.09 4.18
N VAL A 129 -31.23 -17.33 3.32
CA VAL A 129 -30.87 -15.92 3.10
C VAL A 129 -31.28 -15.10 4.30
N LEU A 130 -30.40 -14.27 4.79
CA LEU A 130 -30.57 -13.40 5.95
C LEU A 130 -30.62 -11.94 5.51
N ASP A 131 -31.20 -11.09 6.35
CA ASP A 131 -31.17 -9.65 6.17
C ASP A 131 -29.72 -9.15 6.25
N ALA A 132 -29.34 -8.24 5.35
CA ALA A 132 -27.97 -7.77 5.18
C ALA A 132 -27.86 -6.26 5.41
N VAL A 133 -26.77 -5.83 6.02
CA VAL A 133 -26.41 -4.42 6.16
C VAL A 133 -25.52 -4.01 4.98
N ILE A 134 -26.12 -3.37 3.97
CA ILE A 134 -25.41 -2.88 2.79
C ILE A 134 -24.97 -1.42 2.98
N ASP A 135 -25.83 -0.61 3.58
CA ASP A 135 -25.53 0.77 3.94
C ASP A 135 -24.75 0.82 5.26
N TYR A 136 -23.45 1.06 5.18
CA TYR A 136 -22.59 1.09 6.36
C TYR A 136 -22.94 2.21 7.36
N GLU A 137 -23.62 3.27 6.93
CA GLU A 137 -24.07 4.34 7.83
C GLU A 137 -25.16 3.85 8.80
N LYS A 138 -25.81 2.73 8.50
CA LYS A 138 -26.79 2.06 9.34
C LYS A 138 -26.24 0.83 10.06
N ALA A 139 -24.93 0.57 9.95
CA ALA A 139 -24.34 -0.65 10.49
C ALA A 139 -24.12 -0.59 12.01
N LEU A 140 -23.70 0.59 12.50
CA LEU A 140 -23.44 0.78 13.92
C LEU A 140 -24.72 0.61 14.73
N ASP A 141 -24.66 -0.25 15.74
CA ASP A 141 -25.79 -0.56 16.64
C ASP A 141 -27.05 -1.13 15.91
N SER A 142 -26.86 -1.73 14.72
CA SER A 142 -27.91 -2.44 13.99
C SER A 142 -28.29 -3.75 14.66
N ASP A 143 -29.56 -4.12 14.60
CA ASP A 143 -30.06 -5.44 15.03
C ASP A 143 -29.52 -6.59 14.15
N ILE A 144 -29.06 -6.28 12.92
CA ILE A 144 -28.46 -7.24 12.00
C ILE A 144 -26.96 -7.30 12.30
N LEU A 145 -26.49 -8.42 12.85
CA LEU A 145 -25.07 -8.63 13.17
C LEU A 145 -24.36 -9.34 12.01
N VAL A 146 -23.35 -8.70 11.44
CA VAL A 146 -22.51 -9.29 10.39
C VAL A 146 -21.69 -10.46 10.93
N HIS A 147 -21.16 -10.33 12.16
CA HIS A 147 -20.50 -11.40 12.91
C HIS A 147 -21.27 -11.72 14.19
N ARG A 148 -21.82 -12.93 14.29
CA ARG A 148 -22.55 -13.42 15.46
C ARG A 148 -21.61 -13.89 16.57
N GLU A 149 -20.46 -14.43 16.19
CA GLU A 149 -19.40 -14.88 17.08
C GLU A 149 -18.38 -13.75 17.30
N ALA A 150 -17.87 -13.62 18.53
CA ALA A 150 -16.82 -12.67 18.83
C ALA A 150 -15.48 -13.15 18.25
N ALA A 151 -14.78 -12.28 17.56
CA ALA A 151 -13.43 -12.54 17.09
C ALA A 151 -12.41 -12.34 18.22
N HIS A 152 -11.27 -13.05 18.13
CA HIS A 152 -10.12 -12.77 18.96
C HIS A 152 -9.43 -11.47 18.47
N THR A 153 -8.94 -10.65 19.40
CA THR A 153 -8.10 -9.49 19.14
C THR A 153 -6.87 -9.53 20.05
N ASN A 154 -5.68 -9.23 19.48
CA ASN A 154 -4.43 -9.21 20.26
C ASN A 154 -4.27 -7.91 21.08
N PHE A 155 -5.01 -6.86 20.73
CA PHE A 155 -4.91 -5.54 21.33
C PHE A 155 -6.31 -4.97 21.64
N PRO A 156 -6.44 -4.02 22.57
CA PRO A 156 -7.69 -3.34 22.87
C PRO A 156 -8.02 -2.31 21.77
N ILE A 157 -8.51 -2.79 20.62
CA ILE A 157 -8.81 -1.98 19.44
C ILE A 157 -10.23 -1.41 19.42
N GLY A 158 -10.99 -1.55 20.51
CA GLY A 158 -12.41 -1.12 20.56
C GLY A 158 -13.35 -2.01 19.75
N TYR A 159 -13.01 -3.30 19.60
CA TYR A 159 -13.84 -4.30 18.91
C TYR A 159 -15.08 -4.64 19.72
N ASP A 160 -16.23 -4.66 19.05
CA ASP A 160 -17.51 -5.13 19.61
C ASP A 160 -18.43 -5.64 18.49
N ASN A 161 -18.51 -6.97 18.32
CA ASN A 161 -19.35 -7.56 17.27
C ASN A 161 -20.86 -7.31 17.50
N LYS A 162 -21.31 -7.12 18.74
CA LYS A 162 -22.74 -6.84 19.04
C LYS A 162 -23.16 -5.45 18.56
N ARG A 163 -22.23 -4.59 18.28
CA ARG A 163 -22.43 -3.25 17.73
C ARG A 163 -22.00 -3.13 16.27
N ASN A 164 -21.61 -4.24 15.63
CA ASN A 164 -20.95 -4.26 14.34
C ASN A 164 -19.66 -3.43 14.29
N LEU A 165 -18.96 -3.25 15.41
CA LEU A 165 -17.68 -2.53 15.49
C LEU A 165 -16.51 -3.49 15.26
N ALA A 166 -15.76 -3.26 14.20
CA ALA A 166 -14.44 -3.89 13.97
C ALA A 166 -13.35 -3.22 14.82
N SER A 167 -13.48 -1.91 15.03
CA SER A 167 -12.60 -1.13 15.89
C SER A 167 -13.24 0.21 16.23
N SER A 168 -12.81 0.82 17.35
CA SER A 168 -13.20 2.19 17.72
C SER A 168 -12.08 2.83 18.52
N TYR A 169 -11.84 4.11 18.31
CA TYR A 169 -10.87 4.86 19.10
C TYR A 169 -11.18 6.35 19.15
N LEU A 170 -10.61 7.01 20.15
CA LEU A 170 -10.66 8.45 20.34
C LEU A 170 -9.23 8.96 20.61
N GLU A 171 -8.81 9.92 19.82
CA GLU A 171 -7.54 10.62 20.02
C GLU A 171 -7.82 12.10 20.22
N THR A 172 -7.14 12.73 21.21
CA THR A 172 -7.31 14.14 21.52
C THR A 172 -5.96 14.77 21.83
N LYS A 173 -5.71 15.95 21.28
CA LYS A 173 -4.53 16.76 21.50
C LYS A 173 -4.96 18.19 21.84
N GLY A 174 -4.58 18.71 22.99
CA GLY A 174 -4.95 20.04 23.43
C GLY A 174 -6.42 20.19 23.83
N ASP A 175 -6.86 21.42 24.08
CA ASP A 175 -8.23 21.75 24.49
C ASP A 175 -9.04 22.25 23.28
N VAL A 176 -9.78 21.32 22.67
CA VAL A 176 -10.56 21.57 21.46
C VAL A 176 -11.77 22.47 21.75
N GLU A 177 -12.41 22.32 22.91
CA GLU A 177 -13.58 23.12 23.27
C GLU A 177 -13.19 24.59 23.49
N LYS A 178 -12.07 24.83 24.17
CA LYS A 178 -11.51 26.16 24.29
C LYS A 178 -11.16 26.76 22.93
N GLY A 179 -10.52 25.97 22.06
CA GLY A 179 -10.19 26.42 20.70
C GLY A 179 -11.42 26.85 19.89
N PHE A 180 -12.53 26.12 19.99
CA PHE A 180 -13.78 26.52 19.33
C PHE A 180 -14.43 27.75 19.97
N ALA A 181 -14.35 27.91 21.30
CA ALA A 181 -14.85 29.10 21.99
C ALA A 181 -14.08 30.37 21.61
N GLU A 182 -12.79 30.25 21.27
CA GLU A 182 -11.93 31.35 20.81
C GLU A 182 -11.99 31.57 19.28
N SER A 183 -12.82 30.85 18.54
CA SER A 183 -12.95 30.96 17.09
C SER A 183 -13.98 32.01 16.66
N ASP A 184 -13.60 32.92 15.76
CA ASP A 184 -14.52 33.88 15.13
C ASP A 184 -15.33 33.23 14.00
N VAL A 185 -14.72 32.27 13.30
CA VAL A 185 -15.32 31.57 12.17
C VAL A 185 -15.23 30.08 12.39
N ILE A 186 -16.37 29.41 12.25
CA ILE A 186 -16.46 27.95 12.34
C ILE A 186 -17.10 27.40 11.05
N ILE A 187 -16.52 26.30 10.56
CA ILE A 187 -17.09 25.46 9.50
C ILE A 187 -17.30 24.07 10.09
N GLU A 188 -18.44 23.46 9.82
CA GLU A 188 -18.76 22.09 10.20
C GLU A 188 -19.43 21.43 9.02
N GLU A 189 -18.71 20.50 8.34
CA GLU A 189 -19.14 19.90 7.10
C GLU A 189 -18.84 18.40 7.08
N THR A 190 -19.54 17.67 6.23
CA THR A 190 -19.38 16.22 6.08
C THR A 190 -18.84 15.89 4.70
N TYR A 191 -17.78 15.09 4.68
CA TYR A 191 -17.07 14.64 3.48
C TYR A 191 -17.24 13.13 3.32
N TYR A 192 -17.40 12.67 2.07
CA TYR A 192 -17.59 11.26 1.73
C TYR A 192 -16.54 10.81 0.72
N THR A 193 -15.93 9.66 1.02
CA THR A 193 -15.03 8.98 0.09
C THR A 193 -15.58 7.60 -0.23
N GLN A 194 -15.54 7.23 -1.50
CA GLN A 194 -16.00 5.94 -1.98
C GLN A 194 -14.92 4.84 -1.81
N PRO A 195 -15.28 3.56 -1.95
CA PRO A 195 -14.31 2.49 -2.14
C PRO A 195 -13.57 2.68 -3.48
N GLN A 196 -12.33 2.19 -3.56
CA GLN A 196 -11.52 2.22 -4.78
C GLN A 196 -10.83 0.87 -4.96
N ILE A 197 -10.77 0.35 -6.20
CA ILE A 197 -10.09 -0.89 -6.57
C ILE A 197 -8.62 -0.59 -6.92
N HIS A 198 -7.70 -1.45 -6.48
CA HIS A 198 -6.25 -1.30 -6.76
C HIS A 198 -5.91 -1.32 -8.25
N ALA A 199 -6.69 -2.04 -9.03
CA ALA A 199 -6.55 -2.14 -10.49
C ALA A 199 -5.14 -2.52 -10.98
N MET A 200 -4.36 -3.24 -10.15
CA MET A 200 -3.05 -3.76 -10.57
C MET A 200 -3.21 -4.63 -11.82
N MET A 201 -2.24 -4.56 -12.73
CA MET A 201 -2.29 -5.31 -13.99
C MET A 201 -2.30 -6.82 -13.76
N GLU A 202 -1.45 -7.32 -12.87
CA GLU A 202 -1.44 -8.71 -12.45
C GLU A 202 -2.52 -8.95 -11.39
N THR A 203 -3.46 -9.85 -11.68
CA THR A 203 -4.49 -10.31 -10.74
C THR A 203 -3.89 -11.14 -9.61
N TYR A 204 -4.67 -11.47 -8.56
CA TYR A 204 -4.21 -12.37 -7.51
C TYR A 204 -3.96 -13.76 -8.06
N ARG A 205 -2.81 -14.34 -7.70
CA ARG A 205 -2.43 -15.68 -8.12
C ARG A 205 -1.38 -16.30 -7.20
N THR A 206 -1.52 -17.61 -6.99
CA THR A 206 -0.64 -18.39 -6.14
C THR A 206 -0.53 -19.80 -6.66
N ALA A 207 0.67 -20.37 -6.55
CA ALA A 207 0.94 -21.77 -6.87
C ALA A 207 1.64 -22.43 -5.67
N CYS A 208 1.29 -23.69 -5.38
CA CYS A 208 1.79 -24.44 -4.23
C CYS A 208 2.25 -25.84 -4.63
N TYR A 209 3.28 -26.34 -3.96
CA TYR A 209 3.75 -27.71 -4.09
C TYR A 209 4.45 -28.18 -2.82
N LEU A 210 4.56 -29.50 -2.63
CA LEU A 210 5.38 -30.09 -1.59
C LEU A 210 6.78 -30.43 -2.14
N ASP A 211 7.81 -30.08 -1.40
CA ASP A 211 9.18 -30.51 -1.72
C ASP A 211 9.45 -31.96 -1.25
N ALA A 212 10.64 -32.46 -1.51
CA ALA A 212 11.05 -33.82 -1.14
C ALA A 212 11.01 -34.09 0.37
N GLN A 213 11.05 -33.06 1.20
CA GLN A 213 10.93 -33.15 2.66
C GLN A 213 9.48 -32.99 3.15
N GLY A 214 8.51 -32.88 2.23
CA GLY A 214 7.10 -32.67 2.55
C GLY A 214 6.79 -31.27 3.07
N ARG A 215 7.64 -30.27 2.81
CA ARG A 215 7.39 -28.89 3.15
C ARG A 215 6.54 -28.21 2.07
N LEU A 216 5.59 -27.40 2.50
CA LEU A 216 4.75 -26.59 1.61
C LEU A 216 5.55 -25.40 1.06
N ASN A 217 5.76 -25.40 -0.24
CA ASN A 217 6.33 -24.27 -0.99
C ASN A 217 5.22 -23.49 -1.65
N VAL A 218 5.19 -22.19 -1.40
CA VAL A 218 4.16 -21.25 -1.89
C VAL A 218 4.83 -20.19 -2.74
N ILE A 219 4.49 -20.15 -4.02
CA ILE A 219 4.91 -19.11 -4.96
C ILE A 219 3.75 -18.17 -5.14
N SER A 220 3.85 -16.96 -4.59
CA SER A 220 2.73 -16.01 -4.59
C SER A 220 3.12 -14.62 -5.06
N SER A 221 2.18 -14.02 -5.77
CA SER A 221 2.20 -12.60 -6.12
C SER A 221 1.80 -11.76 -4.89
N THR A 222 2.67 -11.70 -3.88
CA THR A 222 2.43 -11.06 -2.58
C THR A 222 3.44 -9.97 -2.25
N GLN A 223 3.00 -8.94 -1.50
CA GLN A 223 3.86 -7.90 -0.93
C GLN A 223 4.49 -8.32 0.41
N ILE A 224 4.00 -9.41 1.03
CA ILE A 224 4.21 -9.73 2.44
C ILE A 224 4.57 -11.21 2.68
N PRO A 225 5.64 -11.76 2.09
CA PRO A 225 5.91 -13.21 2.14
C PRO A 225 5.97 -13.77 3.57
N PHE A 226 6.57 -13.03 4.51
CA PHE A 226 6.70 -13.47 5.91
C PHE A 226 5.35 -13.50 6.64
N HIS A 227 4.43 -12.58 6.33
CA HIS A 227 3.07 -12.63 6.87
C HIS A 227 2.26 -13.76 6.22
N VAL A 228 2.35 -13.95 4.89
CA VAL A 228 1.71 -15.10 4.21
C VAL A 228 2.09 -16.42 4.90
N ARG A 229 3.38 -16.61 5.23
CA ARG A 229 3.84 -17.79 5.95
C ARG A 229 3.14 -17.95 7.31
N ARG A 230 2.95 -16.86 8.07
CA ARG A 230 2.25 -16.87 9.37
C ARG A 230 0.77 -17.15 9.23
N HIS A 231 0.11 -16.51 8.28
CA HIS A 231 -1.32 -16.70 8.00
C HIS A 231 -1.61 -18.16 7.60
N LEU A 232 -0.79 -18.73 6.71
CA LEU A 232 -0.92 -20.13 6.31
C LEU A 232 -0.64 -21.08 7.48
N ALA A 233 0.38 -20.82 8.30
CA ALA A 233 0.68 -21.62 9.47
C ALA A 233 -0.50 -21.69 10.44
N ARG A 234 -1.15 -20.55 10.71
CA ARG A 234 -2.33 -20.47 11.57
C ARG A 234 -3.55 -21.14 10.94
N ALA A 235 -3.87 -20.78 9.71
CA ALA A 235 -5.09 -21.24 9.05
C ALA A 235 -5.08 -22.73 8.70
N LEU A 236 -3.89 -23.30 8.42
CA LEU A 236 -3.69 -24.72 8.15
C LEU A 236 -3.30 -25.53 9.39
N GLU A 237 -3.22 -24.89 10.55
CA GLU A 237 -2.85 -25.51 11.84
C GLU A 237 -1.50 -26.27 11.76
N MET A 238 -0.49 -25.66 11.14
CA MET A 238 0.80 -26.29 10.92
C MET A 238 1.97 -25.38 11.32
N PRO A 239 3.14 -25.95 11.67
CA PRO A 239 4.30 -25.14 12.03
C PRO A 239 4.81 -24.27 10.86
N SER A 240 5.16 -23.02 11.12
CA SER A 240 5.72 -22.11 10.11
C SER A 240 7.01 -22.66 9.46
N SER A 241 7.78 -23.51 10.16
CA SER A 241 8.97 -24.18 9.61
C SER A 241 8.67 -25.14 8.47
N LYS A 242 7.41 -25.57 8.33
CA LYS A 242 6.95 -26.43 7.24
C LYS A 242 6.48 -25.64 6.01
N ILE A 243 6.59 -24.31 6.03
CA ILE A 243 6.11 -23.43 4.96
C ILE A 243 7.24 -22.52 4.49
N ARG A 244 7.47 -22.52 3.17
CA ARG A 244 8.33 -21.57 2.49
C ARG A 244 7.48 -20.72 1.55
N VAL A 245 7.65 -19.41 1.57
CA VAL A 245 6.96 -18.48 0.66
C VAL A 245 8.00 -17.75 -0.19
N MET A 246 7.80 -17.78 -1.49
CA MET A 246 8.68 -17.16 -2.48
C MET A 246 7.85 -16.19 -3.34
N LYS A 247 8.45 -15.04 -3.61
CA LYS A 247 7.89 -14.03 -4.49
C LYS A 247 8.57 -14.11 -5.86
N PRO A 248 7.82 -14.37 -6.97
CA PRO A 248 8.33 -14.17 -8.32
C PRO A 248 8.25 -12.68 -8.70
N LYS A 249 8.32 -12.33 -9.98
CA LYS A 249 8.02 -10.96 -10.42
C LYS A 249 6.56 -10.60 -10.15
N LEU A 250 6.31 -9.35 -9.68
CA LEU A 250 4.96 -8.84 -9.41
C LEU A 250 4.57 -7.75 -10.40
N GLY A 251 3.33 -7.82 -10.88
CA GLY A 251 2.72 -6.85 -11.77
C GLY A 251 1.86 -5.82 -11.04
N GLY A 252 2.42 -5.14 -10.03
CA GLY A 252 1.74 -4.15 -9.20
C GLY A 252 1.09 -4.75 -7.95
N GLY A 253 0.79 -3.90 -6.97
CA GLY A 253 0.15 -4.30 -5.73
C GLY A 253 -0.68 -3.19 -5.10
N PHE A 254 -0.10 -2.00 -4.90
CA PHE A 254 -0.73 -0.79 -4.36
C PHE A 254 -1.40 -0.98 -2.98
N GLY A 255 -0.99 -2.02 -2.23
CA GLY A 255 -1.60 -2.43 -0.98
C GLY A 255 -2.54 -3.63 -1.09
N GLY A 256 -3.12 -3.92 -2.27
CA GLY A 256 -4.01 -5.06 -2.45
C GLY A 256 -3.35 -6.40 -2.11
N LYS A 257 -2.09 -6.58 -2.48
CA LYS A 257 -1.29 -7.78 -2.20
C LYS A 257 -0.59 -7.74 -0.82
N GLN A 258 -0.97 -6.81 0.04
CA GLN A 258 -0.67 -6.78 1.47
C GLN A 258 -1.66 -7.60 2.31
N THR A 259 -2.60 -8.24 1.66
CA THR A 259 -3.58 -9.18 2.21
C THR A 259 -3.37 -10.55 1.55
N SER A 260 -3.42 -11.64 2.32
CA SER A 260 -3.31 -13.01 1.80
C SER A 260 -4.62 -13.47 1.15
N VAL A 261 -4.98 -12.89 0.00
CA VAL A 261 -6.32 -13.02 -0.61
C VAL A 261 -6.61 -14.42 -1.14
N CYS A 262 -5.63 -15.06 -1.81
CA CYS A 262 -5.87 -16.33 -2.49
C CYS A 262 -4.93 -17.47 -2.09
N GLU A 263 -3.89 -17.18 -1.31
CA GLU A 263 -2.79 -18.11 -0.98
C GLU A 263 -3.26 -19.36 -0.26
N ILE A 264 -4.26 -19.20 0.60
CA ILE A 264 -4.73 -20.27 1.48
C ILE A 264 -5.40 -21.42 0.74
N TYR A 265 -6.08 -21.14 -0.38
CA TYR A 265 -6.86 -22.14 -1.09
C TYR A 265 -5.98 -23.18 -1.80
N PRO A 266 -5.00 -22.81 -2.65
CA PRO A 266 -4.09 -23.79 -3.24
C PRO A 266 -3.18 -24.44 -2.18
N ALA A 267 -2.80 -23.71 -1.13
CA ALA A 267 -2.04 -24.28 -0.03
C ALA A 267 -2.80 -25.42 0.66
N PHE A 268 -4.10 -25.20 0.96
CA PHE A 268 -4.98 -26.22 1.55
C PHE A 268 -5.14 -27.42 0.61
N VAL A 269 -5.43 -27.17 -0.69
CA VAL A 269 -5.56 -28.23 -1.70
C VAL A 269 -4.28 -29.07 -1.79
N THR A 270 -3.12 -28.43 -1.88
CA THR A 270 -1.82 -29.13 -1.97
C THR A 270 -1.56 -29.99 -0.73
N MET A 271 -1.86 -29.49 0.45
CA MET A 271 -1.71 -30.25 1.71
C MET A 271 -2.65 -31.47 1.78
N LYS A 272 -3.88 -31.34 1.27
CA LYS A 272 -4.88 -32.43 1.32
C LYS A 272 -4.69 -33.47 0.24
N THR A 273 -4.25 -33.07 -0.96
CA THR A 273 -4.13 -33.97 -2.13
C THR A 273 -2.72 -34.52 -2.34
N GLY A 274 -1.69 -33.90 -1.76
CA GLY A 274 -0.28 -34.17 -2.04
C GLY A 274 0.16 -33.71 -3.43
N LYS A 275 -0.72 -33.10 -4.24
CA LYS A 275 -0.44 -32.65 -5.60
C LYS A 275 -0.17 -31.13 -5.65
N PRO A 276 0.70 -30.68 -6.56
CA PRO A 276 0.83 -29.27 -6.84
C PRO A 276 -0.52 -28.65 -7.24
N SER A 277 -0.76 -27.43 -6.82
CA SER A 277 -1.99 -26.72 -7.19
C SER A 277 -1.76 -25.24 -7.44
N LYS A 278 -2.62 -24.63 -8.27
CA LYS A 278 -2.53 -23.23 -8.66
C LYS A 278 -3.91 -22.57 -8.68
N ILE A 279 -3.99 -21.33 -8.20
CA ILE A 279 -5.17 -20.48 -8.35
C ILE A 279 -4.77 -19.18 -9.07
N VAL A 280 -5.62 -18.77 -10.03
CA VAL A 280 -5.51 -17.48 -10.71
C VAL A 280 -6.89 -16.83 -10.70
N TYR A 281 -6.99 -15.67 -10.04
CA TYR A 281 -8.23 -14.90 -10.07
C TYR A 281 -8.40 -14.23 -11.43
N THR A 282 -9.59 -14.30 -11.98
CA THR A 282 -10.00 -13.46 -13.10
C THR A 282 -9.99 -11.99 -12.70
N ARG A 283 -10.04 -11.09 -13.67
CA ARG A 283 -10.18 -9.64 -13.37
C ARG A 283 -11.44 -9.36 -12.55
N LYS A 284 -12.55 -10.01 -12.88
CA LYS A 284 -13.81 -9.87 -12.15
C LYS A 284 -13.69 -10.35 -10.69
N GLU A 285 -13.07 -11.52 -10.46
CA GLU A 285 -12.82 -11.98 -9.08
C GLU A 285 -11.89 -11.05 -8.33
N THR A 286 -10.85 -10.53 -8.98
CA THR A 286 -9.93 -9.54 -8.37
C THR A 286 -10.67 -8.27 -7.95
N GLN A 287 -11.67 -7.82 -8.73
CA GLN A 287 -12.44 -6.62 -8.40
C GLN A 287 -13.51 -6.86 -7.32
N ALA A 288 -14.31 -7.92 -7.48
CA ALA A 288 -15.48 -8.14 -6.65
C ALA A 288 -15.24 -9.01 -5.41
N CYS A 289 -14.16 -9.82 -5.39
CA CYS A 289 -13.93 -10.84 -4.38
C CYS A 289 -12.59 -10.70 -3.64
N SER A 290 -12.01 -9.50 -3.67
CA SER A 290 -10.80 -9.18 -2.91
C SER A 290 -11.04 -8.01 -1.95
N ASN A 291 -10.07 -7.10 -1.84
CA ASN A 291 -10.19 -5.94 -0.98
C ASN A 291 -10.19 -4.63 -1.78
N THR A 292 -10.68 -3.56 -1.14
CA THR A 292 -10.81 -2.21 -1.72
C THR A 292 -10.29 -1.17 -0.73
N ARG A 293 -10.17 0.09 -1.15
CA ARG A 293 -10.05 1.22 -0.21
C ARG A 293 -11.33 1.29 0.64
N HIS A 294 -11.21 1.60 1.91
CA HIS A 294 -12.36 1.84 2.80
C HIS A 294 -13.19 3.05 2.32
N ALA A 295 -14.51 2.89 2.23
CA ALA A 295 -15.41 4.03 2.20
C ALA A 295 -15.43 4.71 3.56
N MET A 296 -15.44 6.05 3.59
CA MET A 296 -15.51 6.79 4.85
C MET A 296 -16.45 7.98 4.75
N ARG A 297 -17.19 8.23 5.84
CA ARG A 297 -17.82 9.50 6.14
C ARG A 297 -16.98 10.21 7.19
N LEU A 298 -16.54 11.43 6.88
CA LEU A 298 -15.72 12.25 7.76
C LEU A 298 -16.43 13.57 8.02
N LYS A 299 -16.93 13.77 9.23
CA LYS A 299 -17.49 15.05 9.67
C LYS A 299 -16.35 15.86 10.26
N VAL A 300 -16.03 17.00 9.66
CA VAL A 300 -14.95 17.89 10.09
C VAL A 300 -15.54 19.20 10.58
N LYS A 301 -15.20 19.57 11.81
CA LYS A 301 -15.45 20.89 12.36
C LYS A 301 -14.11 21.58 12.53
N ILE A 302 -13.95 22.78 11.94
CA ILE A 302 -12.74 23.58 11.99
C ILE A 302 -13.09 25.00 12.39
N GLY A 303 -12.33 25.59 13.32
CA GLY A 303 -12.52 26.96 13.79
C GLY A 303 -11.25 27.78 13.69
N SER A 304 -11.37 29.09 13.38
CA SER A 304 -10.24 30.02 13.31
C SER A 304 -10.63 31.43 13.77
N ASP A 305 -9.60 32.26 14.05
CA ASP A 305 -9.79 33.70 14.07
C ASP A 305 -9.94 34.27 12.64
N ARG A 306 -10.20 35.59 12.54
CA ARG A 306 -10.37 36.28 11.24
C ARG A 306 -9.08 36.40 10.45
N GLU A 307 -7.94 36.29 11.09
CA GLU A 307 -6.61 36.30 10.47
C GLU A 307 -6.23 34.92 9.90
N GLY A 308 -7.06 33.89 10.11
CA GLY A 308 -6.87 32.55 9.59
C GLY A 308 -5.94 31.68 10.44
N ASN A 309 -5.73 32.02 11.73
CA ASN A 309 -5.08 31.11 12.67
C ASN A 309 -6.11 30.07 13.13
N ILE A 310 -5.90 28.81 12.83
CA ILE A 310 -6.79 27.72 13.20
C ILE A 310 -6.69 27.48 14.71
N LYS A 311 -7.82 27.49 15.41
CA LYS A 311 -7.91 27.34 16.87
C LYS A 311 -8.25 25.93 17.30
N ALA A 312 -9.04 25.18 16.48
CA ALA A 312 -9.36 23.79 16.76
C ALA A 312 -9.80 23.05 15.50
N ILE A 313 -9.56 21.73 15.48
CA ILE A 313 -10.13 20.80 14.49
C ILE A 313 -10.72 19.60 15.23
N ASP A 314 -11.98 19.24 14.91
CA ASP A 314 -12.66 18.03 15.40
C ASP A 314 -13.11 17.17 14.21
N ILE A 315 -12.74 15.90 14.24
CA ILE A 315 -13.00 14.94 13.15
C ILE A 315 -13.80 13.78 13.70
N ASN A 316 -14.96 13.49 13.11
CA ASN A 316 -15.73 12.29 13.41
C ASN A 316 -15.75 11.39 12.17
N VAL A 317 -15.20 10.18 12.29
CA VAL A 317 -15.02 9.23 11.20
C VAL A 317 -15.93 8.04 11.40
N LEU A 318 -16.71 7.68 10.37
CA LEU A 318 -17.32 6.38 10.23
C LEU A 318 -16.71 5.69 9.02
N SER A 319 -16.01 4.56 9.23
CA SER A 319 -15.28 3.82 8.20
C SER A 319 -15.94 2.46 7.95
N ASN A 320 -16.16 2.11 6.69
CA ASN A 320 -16.68 0.80 6.29
C ASN A 320 -15.55 -0.19 6.03
N THR A 321 -15.45 -1.26 6.83
CA THR A 321 -14.52 -2.36 6.56
C THR A 321 -15.14 -3.47 5.72
N GLY A 322 -16.43 -3.41 5.39
CA GLY A 322 -17.12 -4.50 4.71
C GLY A 322 -17.25 -5.73 5.59
N ALA A 323 -17.20 -6.91 4.98
CA ALA A 323 -17.55 -8.17 5.65
C ALA A 323 -16.51 -8.66 6.68
N TYR A 324 -15.27 -8.17 6.65
CA TYR A 324 -14.19 -8.61 7.53
C TYR A 324 -13.31 -7.44 7.97
N GLY A 325 -12.73 -7.53 9.17
CA GLY A 325 -12.01 -6.43 9.81
C GLY A 325 -10.63 -6.13 9.25
N GLU A 326 -9.94 -7.12 8.73
CA GLU A 326 -8.60 -7.02 8.10
C GLU A 326 -7.75 -5.81 8.58
N HIS A 327 -7.49 -4.83 7.72
CA HIS A 327 -6.69 -3.63 8.01
C HIS A 327 -7.46 -2.48 8.69
N ALA A 328 -8.73 -2.68 9.06
CA ALA A 328 -9.63 -1.62 9.53
C ALA A 328 -9.04 -0.70 10.62
N PRO A 329 -8.47 -1.21 11.73
CA PRO A 329 -7.94 -0.36 12.78
C PRO A 329 -6.82 0.55 12.31
N THR A 330 -5.87 -0.03 11.57
CA THR A 330 -4.65 0.67 11.15
C THR A 330 -4.88 1.62 9.97
N VAL A 331 -5.80 1.27 9.05
CA VAL A 331 -6.19 2.18 7.95
C VAL A 331 -6.78 3.45 8.54
N THR A 332 -7.78 3.33 9.42
CA THR A 332 -8.51 4.48 9.93
C THR A 332 -7.66 5.33 10.89
N ALA A 333 -6.76 4.72 11.65
CA ALA A 333 -5.82 5.43 12.52
C ALA A 333 -4.93 6.43 11.75
N LEU A 334 -4.63 6.18 10.47
CA LEU A 334 -3.83 7.11 9.67
C LEU A 334 -4.55 8.43 9.33
N VAL A 335 -5.87 8.53 9.49
CA VAL A 335 -6.57 9.82 9.45
C VAL A 335 -5.96 10.75 10.51
N VAL A 336 -5.78 10.24 11.74
CA VAL A 336 -5.20 10.98 12.88
C VAL A 336 -3.70 11.21 12.70
N TYR A 337 -2.97 10.11 12.54
CA TYR A 337 -1.49 10.14 12.58
C TYR A 337 -0.85 10.87 11.39
N LYS A 338 -1.62 11.28 10.40
CA LYS A 338 -1.12 12.08 9.28
C LYS A 338 -1.69 13.50 9.22
N THR A 339 -2.75 13.77 9.98
CA THR A 339 -3.33 15.11 10.11
C THR A 339 -2.76 15.86 11.34
N PHE A 340 -2.75 15.20 12.51
CA PHE A 340 -2.32 15.85 13.75
C PHE A 340 -0.87 16.37 13.74
N PRO A 341 0.12 15.63 13.23
CA PRO A 341 1.47 16.16 13.14
C PRO A 341 1.62 17.27 12.10
N LEU A 342 0.81 17.26 11.04
CA LEU A 342 0.87 18.28 9.99
C LEU A 342 0.43 19.64 10.52
N TYR A 343 -0.62 19.64 11.38
CA TYR A 343 -1.13 20.84 12.08
C TYR A 343 -0.76 20.80 13.58
N ALA A 344 0.53 20.57 13.87
CA ALA A 344 1.02 20.22 15.20
C ALA A 344 0.66 21.22 16.31
N LYS A 345 0.48 22.51 15.98
CA LYS A 345 0.15 23.60 16.92
C LYS A 345 -1.33 23.71 17.25
N VAL A 346 -2.19 23.05 16.48
CA VAL A 346 -3.64 23.17 16.60
C VAL A 346 -4.17 22.13 17.59
N PRO A 347 -5.05 22.49 18.53
CA PRO A 347 -5.84 21.54 19.31
C PRO A 347 -6.73 20.69 18.38
N MET A 348 -6.69 19.37 18.53
CA MET A 348 -7.39 18.46 17.64
C MET A 348 -8.01 17.28 18.38
N ARG A 349 -9.18 16.84 17.93
CA ARG A 349 -9.84 15.61 18.36
C ARG A 349 -10.24 14.79 17.14
N CYS A 350 -10.09 13.48 17.22
CA CYS A 350 -10.66 12.56 16.25
C CYS A 350 -11.30 11.38 16.95
N LYS A 351 -12.60 11.19 16.71
CA LYS A 351 -13.35 9.97 17.07
C LYS A 351 -13.55 9.16 15.80
N ALA A 352 -13.22 7.87 15.84
CA ALA A 352 -13.38 6.98 14.69
C ALA A 352 -14.04 5.68 15.09
N ASP A 353 -15.12 5.33 14.42
CA ASP A 353 -15.82 4.06 14.49
C ASP A 353 -15.68 3.33 13.14
N ILE A 354 -15.21 2.09 13.18
CA ILE A 354 -15.02 1.25 12.00
C ILE A 354 -16.04 0.11 12.06
N VAL A 355 -16.95 0.08 11.09
CA VAL A 355 -18.09 -0.81 11.12
C VAL A 355 -17.98 -1.91 10.08
N TYR A 356 -18.52 -3.09 10.44
CA TYR A 356 -18.80 -4.18 9.51
C TYR A 356 -20.03 -3.87 8.68
N SER A 357 -20.04 -4.35 7.44
CA SER A 357 -21.21 -4.38 6.56
C SER A 357 -21.15 -5.61 5.64
N ASN A 358 -22.27 -5.98 5.04
CA ASN A 358 -22.32 -7.12 4.11
C ASN A 358 -21.93 -6.72 2.69
N THR A 359 -20.80 -5.98 2.57
CA THR A 359 -20.21 -5.57 1.30
C THR A 359 -18.79 -6.13 1.14
N THR A 360 -18.19 -5.95 -0.03
CA THR A 360 -16.78 -6.34 -0.30
C THR A 360 -15.85 -5.72 0.75
N VAL A 361 -14.82 -6.47 1.11
CA VAL A 361 -13.92 -6.15 2.23
C VAL A 361 -13.11 -4.87 1.96
N GLY A 362 -13.05 -4.00 2.97
CA GLY A 362 -12.10 -2.89 3.02
C GLY A 362 -10.72 -3.40 3.47
N GLY A 363 -9.66 -2.99 2.77
CA GLY A 363 -8.30 -3.41 3.07
C GLY A 363 -7.27 -2.31 2.87
N ALA A 364 -6.01 -2.70 2.78
CA ALA A 364 -4.91 -1.80 2.52
C ALA A 364 -4.99 -1.23 1.09
N PHE A 365 -4.90 0.06 0.96
CA PHE A 365 -4.71 0.75 -0.32
C PHE A 365 -3.75 1.91 -0.12
N ARG A 366 -2.86 2.17 -1.09
CA ARG A 366 -1.83 3.23 -1.09
C ARG A 366 -2.30 4.50 -0.37
N GLY A 367 -1.56 4.94 0.67
CA GLY A 367 -1.92 6.07 1.52
C GLY A 367 -2.84 5.73 2.70
N TYR A 368 -3.48 4.55 2.74
CA TYR A 368 -4.41 4.15 3.80
C TYR A 368 -5.46 5.26 4.07
N GLY A 369 -5.83 5.46 5.33
CA GLY A 369 -6.76 6.51 5.75
C GLY A 369 -6.24 7.94 5.63
N ALA A 370 -4.93 8.13 5.44
CA ALA A 370 -4.37 9.46 5.20
C ALA A 370 -4.95 10.09 3.91
N THR A 371 -5.27 9.30 2.89
CA THR A 371 -5.90 9.79 1.65
C THR A 371 -7.27 10.40 1.93
N GLN A 372 -8.11 9.69 2.67
CA GLN A 372 -9.47 10.15 3.04
C GLN A 372 -9.41 11.32 4.03
N GLY A 373 -8.53 11.22 5.04
CA GLY A 373 -8.30 12.28 6.01
C GLY A 373 -7.81 13.58 5.36
N THR A 374 -6.85 13.48 4.45
CA THR A 374 -6.35 14.64 3.68
C THR A 374 -7.45 15.26 2.84
N PHE A 375 -8.27 14.45 2.15
CA PHE A 375 -9.41 14.98 1.39
C PHE A 375 -10.33 15.82 2.28
N ALA A 376 -10.74 15.30 3.43
CA ALA A 376 -11.69 15.98 4.30
C ALA A 376 -11.08 17.23 4.96
N VAL A 377 -9.91 17.11 5.58
CA VAL A 377 -9.29 18.20 6.34
C VAL A 377 -8.78 19.30 5.41
N GLU A 378 -8.10 18.96 4.32
CA GLU A 378 -7.58 19.95 3.39
C GLU A 378 -8.71 20.68 2.62
N SER A 379 -9.82 19.98 2.34
CA SER A 379 -11.02 20.65 1.80
C SER A 379 -11.64 21.60 2.82
N ALA A 380 -11.71 21.22 4.11
CA ALA A 380 -12.20 22.11 5.16
C ALA A 380 -11.30 23.33 5.34
N VAL A 381 -9.97 23.17 5.26
CA VAL A 381 -9.01 24.29 5.29
C VAL A 381 -9.21 25.22 4.10
N ASN A 382 -9.42 24.68 2.90
CA ASN A 382 -9.73 25.48 1.71
C ASN A 382 -11.08 26.22 1.85
N GLU A 383 -12.11 25.56 2.40
CA GLU A 383 -13.41 26.21 2.66
C GLU A 383 -13.27 27.34 3.70
N LEU A 384 -12.47 27.14 4.74
CA LEU A 384 -12.16 28.16 5.73
C LEU A 384 -11.45 29.36 5.10
N ALA A 385 -10.41 29.11 4.30
CA ALA A 385 -9.68 30.18 3.60
C ALA A 385 -10.61 31.02 2.71
N HIS A 386 -11.46 30.37 1.92
CA HIS A 386 -12.43 31.07 1.07
C HIS A 386 -13.47 31.86 1.87
N LYS A 387 -13.95 31.31 3.00
CA LYS A 387 -14.92 32.01 3.87
C LYS A 387 -14.32 33.26 4.50
N LEU A 388 -13.01 33.25 4.77
CA LEU A 388 -12.25 34.37 5.28
C LEU A 388 -11.77 35.35 4.21
N GLY A 389 -11.87 34.99 2.92
CA GLY A 389 -11.32 35.77 1.81
C GLY A 389 -9.78 35.77 1.77
N LEU A 390 -9.14 34.72 2.34
CA LEU A 390 -7.69 34.56 2.40
C LEU A 390 -7.19 33.58 1.33
N ASP A 391 -5.93 33.75 0.92
CA ASP A 391 -5.26 32.78 0.05
C ASP A 391 -5.07 31.46 0.81
N PRO A 392 -5.48 30.31 0.24
CA PRO A 392 -5.31 29.00 0.87
C PRO A 392 -3.85 28.66 1.24
N THR A 393 -2.88 29.20 0.48
CA THR A 393 -1.46 29.03 0.81
C THR A 393 -1.06 29.81 2.07
N GLU A 394 -1.60 31.01 2.27
CA GLU A 394 -1.31 31.84 3.45
C GLU A 394 -1.86 31.24 4.73
N VAL A 395 -3.09 30.69 4.68
CA VAL A 395 -3.67 29.98 5.82
C VAL A 395 -2.79 28.80 6.23
N ARG A 396 -2.25 28.06 5.26
CA ARG A 396 -1.34 26.94 5.53
C ARG A 396 0.00 27.40 6.09
N MET A 397 0.60 28.44 5.52
CA MET A 397 1.87 28.99 6.00
C MET A 397 1.82 29.40 7.50
N LYS A 398 0.64 29.81 7.98
CA LYS A 398 0.43 30.17 9.40
C LYS A 398 0.30 28.94 10.32
N ASN A 399 -0.37 27.88 9.85
CA ASN A 399 -0.87 26.81 10.72
C ASN A 399 -0.10 25.50 10.63
N LEU A 400 0.67 25.29 9.55
CA LEU A 400 1.45 24.07 9.37
C LEU A 400 2.66 24.03 10.32
N VAL A 401 3.09 22.81 10.61
CA VAL A 401 4.32 22.52 11.34
C VAL A 401 5.52 23.26 10.74
N ASP A 402 6.35 23.84 11.60
CA ASP A 402 7.57 24.54 11.19
C ASP A 402 8.75 23.57 11.04
N GLN A 403 9.73 23.93 10.22
CA GLN A 403 10.94 23.14 10.02
C GLN A 403 11.69 22.86 11.34
N SER A 404 11.69 23.83 12.27
CA SER A 404 12.31 23.67 13.60
C SER A 404 11.64 22.60 14.48
N GLU A 405 10.41 22.20 14.15
CA GLU A 405 9.64 21.19 14.87
C GLU A 405 9.75 19.80 14.21
N THR A 406 10.39 19.71 13.06
CA THR A 406 10.66 18.45 12.33
C THR A 406 12.15 18.14 12.38
N VAL A 407 12.48 16.85 12.46
CA VAL A 407 13.90 16.42 12.40
C VAL A 407 14.49 16.71 11.03
N SER A 408 13.67 16.56 9.99
CA SER A 408 14.04 16.83 8.60
C SER A 408 12.82 17.17 7.76
N GLY A 409 13.03 18.01 6.74
CA GLY A 409 12.00 18.40 5.79
C GLY A 409 11.21 19.63 6.19
N ASP A 410 10.64 20.27 5.18
CA ASP A 410 9.93 21.53 5.31
C ASP A 410 8.75 21.58 4.32
N ILE A 411 7.55 21.42 4.87
CA ILE A 411 6.31 21.49 4.07
C ILE A 411 6.06 22.91 3.56
N LYS A 412 6.46 23.94 4.33
CA LYS A 412 6.31 25.35 3.92
C LYS A 412 7.18 25.67 2.71
N LYS A 413 8.41 25.14 2.68
CA LYS A 413 9.29 25.23 1.51
C LYS A 413 8.70 24.52 0.28
N CYS A 414 8.01 23.39 0.46
CA CYS A 414 7.32 22.75 -0.64
C CYS A 414 6.21 23.65 -1.23
N ILE A 415 5.48 24.39 -0.37
CA ILE A 415 4.48 25.36 -0.81
C ILE A 415 5.14 26.52 -1.57
N GLU A 416 6.23 27.08 -1.06
CA GLU A 416 6.95 28.20 -1.70
C GLU A 416 7.46 27.83 -3.09
N ILE A 417 8.16 26.70 -3.22
CA ILE A 417 8.62 26.17 -4.51
C ILE A 417 7.43 25.96 -5.46
N GLY A 418 6.35 25.38 -4.94
CA GLY A 418 5.16 25.11 -5.73
C GLY A 418 4.45 26.39 -6.19
N LYS A 419 4.32 27.40 -5.34
CA LYS A 419 3.75 28.72 -5.69
C LYS A 419 4.50 29.37 -6.85
N GLU A 420 5.83 29.33 -6.80
CA GLU A 420 6.66 29.92 -7.85
C GLU A 420 6.56 29.10 -9.15
N ALA A 421 6.79 27.79 -9.09
CA ALA A 421 6.84 26.92 -10.26
C ALA A 421 5.48 26.75 -10.95
N PHE A 422 4.38 26.85 -10.21
CA PHE A 422 3.01 26.80 -10.74
C PHE A 422 2.50 28.15 -11.20
N ASP A 423 3.24 29.24 -10.90
CA ASP A 423 2.81 30.63 -11.13
C ASP A 423 1.45 30.93 -10.43
N TRP A 424 1.33 30.47 -9.17
CA TRP A 424 0.08 30.50 -8.39
C TRP A 424 -0.59 31.86 -8.37
N LYS A 425 0.19 32.92 -8.19
CA LYS A 425 -0.31 34.31 -8.09
C LYS A 425 -1.06 34.77 -9.34
N ASN A 426 -0.68 34.26 -10.52
CA ASN A 426 -1.24 34.64 -11.81
C ASN A 426 -2.29 33.65 -12.33
N ARG A 427 -2.53 32.54 -11.60
CA ARG A 427 -3.54 31.51 -11.93
C ARG A 427 -4.93 31.92 -11.42
N CYS A 428 -5.45 33.04 -11.89
CA CYS A 428 -6.82 33.45 -11.61
C CYS A 428 -7.84 32.65 -12.41
N VAL A 429 -9.10 32.69 -11.96
CA VAL A 429 -10.25 32.11 -12.70
C VAL A 429 -10.34 32.74 -14.09
N LYS A 430 -10.39 31.85 -15.12
CA LYS A 430 -10.43 32.27 -16.54
C LYS A 430 -11.68 31.72 -17.21
N ASP A 431 -12.51 32.58 -17.74
CA ASP A 431 -13.54 32.18 -18.68
C ASP A 431 -12.90 31.85 -20.04
N MET A 432 -13.05 30.58 -20.46
CA MET A 432 -12.51 30.07 -21.72
C MET A 432 -13.54 30.19 -22.89
N GLY A 433 -14.72 30.72 -22.61
CA GLY A 433 -15.84 30.76 -23.53
C GLY A 433 -16.60 29.41 -23.63
N ASN A 434 -17.77 29.46 -24.26
CA ASN A 434 -18.65 28.30 -24.47
C ASN A 434 -18.98 27.50 -23.17
N GLY A 435 -19.10 28.19 -22.05
CA GLY A 435 -19.42 27.58 -20.76
C GLY A 435 -18.24 26.89 -20.07
N LYS A 436 -17.00 27.03 -20.56
CA LYS A 436 -15.81 26.46 -19.96
C LYS A 436 -15.10 27.46 -19.07
N VAL A 437 -14.73 27.02 -17.87
CA VAL A 437 -14.00 27.81 -16.87
C VAL A 437 -12.80 27.07 -16.41
N ARG A 438 -11.62 27.73 -16.38
CA ARG A 438 -10.40 27.24 -15.77
C ARG A 438 -10.18 27.88 -14.42
N ALA A 439 -9.77 27.05 -13.46
CA ALA A 439 -9.40 27.54 -12.14
C ALA A 439 -8.41 26.58 -11.48
N SER A 440 -7.73 27.07 -10.45
CA SER A 440 -6.72 26.33 -9.74
C SER A 440 -7.09 26.10 -8.28
N GLY A 441 -6.53 25.05 -7.68
CA GLY A 441 -6.65 24.70 -6.27
C GLY A 441 -5.39 24.04 -5.75
N MET A 442 -5.25 23.94 -4.43
CA MET A 442 -4.08 23.34 -3.82
C MET A 442 -4.41 22.51 -2.58
N ALA A 443 -3.49 21.64 -2.23
CA ALA A 443 -3.52 20.87 -0.99
C ALA A 443 -2.11 20.43 -0.57
N VAL A 444 -1.97 20.10 0.73
CA VAL A 444 -0.74 19.58 1.29
C VAL A 444 -1.01 18.30 2.09
N THR A 445 0.03 17.50 2.32
CA THR A 445 -0.06 16.36 3.24
C THR A 445 1.31 15.86 3.66
N MET A 446 1.30 14.91 4.58
CA MET A 446 2.45 14.11 4.98
C MET A 446 2.11 12.63 5.03
N GLN A 447 3.15 11.78 5.12
CA GLN A 447 3.03 10.34 5.35
C GLN A 447 4.13 9.91 6.33
N GLY A 448 4.40 8.62 6.50
CA GLY A 448 5.52 8.09 7.28
C GLY A 448 6.53 7.35 6.41
N SER A 449 7.65 7.00 7.02
CA SER A 449 8.71 6.17 6.44
C SER A 449 8.86 4.89 7.28
N GLY A 450 7.99 3.92 7.05
CA GLY A 450 7.82 2.75 7.91
C GLY A 450 6.97 3.03 9.14
N ILE A 451 6.76 2.00 9.96
CA ILE A 451 6.00 2.08 11.22
C ILE A 451 6.99 2.11 12.38
N GLN A 452 6.99 3.23 13.09
CA GLN A 452 7.87 3.48 14.24
C GLN A 452 7.73 2.39 15.30
N GLY A 453 8.87 1.82 15.73
CA GLY A 453 8.92 0.81 16.78
C GLY A 453 8.38 -0.57 16.40
N VAL A 454 7.96 -0.74 15.13
CA VAL A 454 7.38 -1.99 14.61
C VAL A 454 8.21 -2.57 13.47
N ASP A 455 8.51 -1.75 12.45
CA ASP A 455 9.20 -2.23 11.27
C ASP A 455 10.69 -2.47 11.55
N THR A 456 11.13 -3.69 11.26
CA THR A 456 12.53 -4.13 11.37
C THR A 456 12.89 -4.91 10.11
N ALA A 457 13.97 -4.52 9.46
CA ALA A 457 14.50 -5.24 8.30
C ALA A 457 15.94 -5.68 8.52
N SER A 458 16.32 -6.74 7.83
CA SER A 458 17.69 -7.23 7.80
C SER A 458 18.18 -7.36 6.35
N ALA A 459 19.48 -7.24 6.15
CA ALA A 459 20.16 -7.47 4.89
C ALA A 459 21.39 -8.35 5.10
N THR A 460 21.62 -9.26 4.16
CA THR A 460 22.83 -10.10 4.14
C THR A 460 23.57 -9.88 2.84
N LEU A 461 24.86 -9.66 2.92
CA LEU A 461 25.79 -9.58 1.78
C LEU A 461 26.78 -10.75 1.85
N LYS A 462 27.10 -11.30 0.68
CA LYS A 462 28.07 -12.37 0.50
C LYS A 462 29.00 -12.02 -0.66
N LEU A 463 30.31 -12.05 -0.40
CA LEU A 463 31.32 -11.96 -1.46
C LEU A 463 31.54 -13.34 -2.09
N HIS A 464 31.52 -13.41 -3.42
CA HIS A 464 31.82 -14.61 -4.20
C HIS A 464 33.29 -14.68 -4.62
N ASP A 465 33.70 -15.87 -5.01
CA ASP A 465 35.02 -16.14 -5.61
C ASP A 465 35.23 -15.43 -6.96
N SER A 466 34.14 -15.00 -7.62
CA SER A 466 34.18 -14.15 -8.81
C SER A 466 34.52 -12.68 -8.53
N GLY A 467 34.46 -12.23 -7.27
CA GLY A 467 34.57 -10.83 -6.87
C GLY A 467 33.26 -10.03 -6.98
N ASP A 468 32.15 -10.73 -7.17
CA ASP A 468 30.81 -10.16 -7.17
C ASP A 468 30.15 -10.35 -5.81
N TYR A 469 29.07 -9.59 -5.56
CA TYR A 469 28.32 -9.68 -4.32
C TYR A 469 26.89 -10.18 -4.55
N THR A 470 26.37 -11.04 -3.67
CA THR A 470 24.94 -11.28 -3.57
C THR A 470 24.39 -10.55 -2.36
N LEU A 471 23.35 -9.73 -2.60
CA LEU A 471 22.56 -9.03 -1.61
C LEU A 471 21.24 -9.78 -1.40
N TYR A 472 21.03 -10.27 -0.18
CA TYR A 472 19.77 -10.90 0.24
C TYR A 472 18.97 -9.92 1.09
N VAL A 473 17.74 -9.64 0.67
CA VAL A 473 16.78 -8.76 1.37
C VAL A 473 15.39 -9.39 1.40
N GLY A 474 14.63 -9.12 2.46
CA GLY A 474 13.27 -9.67 2.58
C GLY A 474 12.19 -8.78 1.92
N VAL A 475 12.51 -7.52 1.58
CA VAL A 475 11.58 -6.57 0.97
C VAL A 475 11.13 -7.02 -0.42
N THR A 476 9.87 -6.75 -0.75
CA THR A 476 9.27 -7.12 -2.04
C THR A 476 9.35 -6.00 -3.07
N ASP A 477 9.97 -6.27 -4.22
CA ASP A 477 9.80 -5.42 -5.42
C ASP A 477 8.50 -5.80 -6.14
N MET A 478 7.54 -4.89 -6.17
CA MET A 478 6.25 -5.02 -6.88
C MET A 478 6.16 -4.12 -8.12
N GLY A 479 7.31 -3.63 -8.61
CA GLY A 479 7.45 -2.75 -9.76
C GLY A 479 8.00 -1.36 -9.43
N GLN A 480 8.05 -0.98 -8.15
CA GLN A 480 8.53 0.33 -7.68
C GLN A 480 10.06 0.48 -7.79
N GLY A 481 10.80 -0.61 -8.04
CA GLY A 481 12.25 -0.60 -8.21
C GLY A 481 13.05 -0.78 -6.91
N CYS A 482 12.47 -1.44 -5.91
CA CYS A 482 13.12 -1.67 -4.62
C CYS A 482 14.42 -2.46 -4.77
N ASP A 483 14.44 -3.51 -5.59
CA ASP A 483 15.65 -4.29 -5.89
C ASP A 483 16.76 -3.40 -6.49
N THR A 484 16.38 -2.42 -7.31
CA THR A 484 17.33 -1.47 -7.92
C THR A 484 17.91 -0.52 -6.89
N VAL A 485 17.08 0.11 -6.05
CA VAL A 485 17.57 1.10 -5.09
C VAL A 485 18.38 0.46 -3.97
N THR A 486 18.07 -0.77 -3.56
CA THR A 486 18.91 -1.51 -2.61
C THR A 486 20.26 -1.88 -3.19
N ALA A 487 20.31 -2.27 -4.48
CA ALA A 487 21.56 -2.47 -5.19
C ALA A 487 22.39 -1.17 -5.31
N GLN A 488 21.73 -0.01 -5.61
CA GLN A 488 22.42 1.29 -5.65
C GLN A 488 23.07 1.65 -4.31
N MET A 489 22.34 1.43 -3.19
CA MET A 489 22.85 1.72 -1.85
C MET A 489 24.04 0.83 -1.48
N ALA A 490 23.96 -0.47 -1.79
CA ALA A 490 25.06 -1.40 -1.56
C ALA A 490 26.29 -1.04 -2.40
N ALA A 491 26.09 -0.79 -3.70
CA ALA A 491 27.14 -0.44 -4.64
C ALA A 491 27.85 0.89 -4.29
N GLU A 492 27.11 1.89 -3.79
CA GLU A 492 27.71 3.16 -3.32
C GLU A 492 28.66 2.94 -2.13
N ILE A 493 28.28 2.12 -1.14
CA ILE A 493 29.11 1.83 0.04
C ILE A 493 30.32 0.96 -0.32
N LEU A 494 30.10 -0.01 -1.21
CA LEU A 494 31.14 -0.93 -1.67
C LEU A 494 31.99 -0.35 -2.81
N GLU A 495 31.65 0.84 -3.29
CA GLU A 495 32.37 1.55 -4.39
C GLU A 495 32.57 0.68 -5.64
N VAL A 496 31.60 -0.18 -5.96
CA VAL A 496 31.62 -1.08 -7.11
C VAL A 496 30.50 -0.76 -8.09
N PRO A 497 30.64 -1.11 -9.39
CA PRO A 497 29.54 -1.01 -10.33
C PRO A 497 28.30 -1.80 -9.87
N MET A 498 27.09 -1.32 -10.20
CA MET A 498 25.84 -1.99 -9.81
C MET A 498 25.74 -3.42 -10.35
N GLU A 499 26.34 -3.69 -11.48
CA GLU A 499 26.39 -5.00 -12.13
C GLU A 499 27.10 -6.07 -11.28
N LYS A 500 27.92 -5.62 -10.30
CA LYS A 500 28.55 -6.48 -9.31
C LYS A 500 27.64 -6.90 -8.17
N ILE A 501 26.42 -6.37 -8.10
CA ILE A 501 25.44 -6.65 -7.03
C ILE A 501 24.30 -7.50 -7.58
N ILE A 502 24.28 -8.78 -7.20
CA ILE A 502 23.17 -9.70 -7.50
C ILE A 502 22.14 -9.60 -6.37
N VAL A 503 20.91 -9.19 -6.69
CA VAL A 503 19.84 -9.05 -5.67
C VAL A 503 18.99 -10.30 -5.64
N ASN A 504 18.84 -10.89 -4.45
CA ASN A 504 17.92 -11.96 -4.11
C ASN A 504 16.92 -11.44 -3.08
N SER A 505 15.65 -11.35 -3.45
CA SER A 505 14.63 -10.72 -2.59
C SER A 505 13.43 -11.61 -2.30
N ALA A 506 12.89 -11.48 -1.08
CA ALA A 506 11.57 -11.95 -0.69
C ALA A 506 11.34 -13.48 -0.83
N ASP A 507 12.25 -14.28 -0.29
CA ASP A 507 12.14 -15.72 -0.08
C ASP A 507 12.32 -16.02 1.41
N THR A 508 11.31 -16.56 2.07
CA THR A 508 11.31 -16.71 3.54
C THR A 508 12.34 -17.70 4.10
N ASP A 509 12.96 -18.54 3.26
CA ASP A 509 14.03 -19.46 3.67
C ASP A 509 15.44 -18.88 3.39
N VAL A 510 15.56 -18.04 2.37
CA VAL A 510 16.86 -17.52 1.89
C VAL A 510 17.09 -16.08 2.32
N SER A 511 16.07 -15.24 2.21
CA SER A 511 16.16 -13.83 2.60
C SER A 511 16.05 -13.66 4.12
N PRO A 512 16.80 -12.74 4.73
CA PRO A 512 16.57 -12.36 6.10
C PRO A 512 15.20 -11.71 6.27
N TYR A 513 14.74 -11.60 7.53
CA TYR A 513 13.42 -11.03 7.83
C TYR A 513 13.26 -9.60 7.36
N ASP A 514 12.07 -9.32 6.81
CA ASP A 514 11.59 -8.01 6.45
C ASP A 514 10.06 -7.98 6.62
N PRO A 515 9.46 -6.87 7.05
CA PRO A 515 8.01 -6.81 7.25
C PRO A 515 7.23 -6.94 5.94
N GLY A 516 7.82 -6.54 4.82
CA GLY A 516 7.19 -6.53 3.49
C GLY A 516 7.12 -5.13 2.89
N ALA A 517 6.59 -5.02 1.67
CA ALA A 517 6.45 -3.75 0.96
C ALA A 517 5.15 -3.04 1.33
N TYR A 518 5.12 -2.39 2.49
CA TYR A 518 4.03 -1.56 2.98
C TYR A 518 4.55 -0.40 3.85
N ALA A 519 3.67 0.50 4.28
CA ALA A 519 4.00 1.70 5.06
C ALA A 519 5.17 2.51 4.50
N SER A 520 5.45 2.34 3.20
CA SER A 520 6.57 2.95 2.47
C SER A 520 7.94 2.67 3.11
N SER A 521 8.12 1.50 3.76
CA SER A 521 9.28 1.15 4.57
C SER A 521 10.54 0.80 3.76
N GLY A 522 10.41 0.28 2.53
CA GLY A 522 11.51 -0.35 1.79
C GLY A 522 12.76 0.51 1.65
N THR A 523 12.65 1.76 1.21
CA THR A 523 13.81 2.66 1.09
C THR A 523 14.39 2.99 2.45
N TYR A 524 13.58 3.34 3.44
CA TYR A 524 14.03 3.83 4.73
C TYR A 524 14.49 2.69 5.66
N VAL A 525 13.66 1.67 5.87
CA VAL A 525 13.95 0.59 6.81
C VAL A 525 14.95 -0.41 6.22
N THR A 526 14.62 -1.00 5.07
CA THR A 526 15.48 -1.99 4.42
C THR A 526 16.77 -1.35 3.91
N GLY A 527 16.70 -0.11 3.38
CA GLY A 527 17.87 0.62 2.91
C GLY A 527 18.93 0.85 4.01
N ASN A 528 18.50 1.18 5.24
CA ASN A 528 19.42 1.30 6.39
C ASN A 528 20.09 -0.04 6.73
N ALA A 529 19.35 -1.15 6.70
CA ALA A 529 19.93 -2.49 6.92
C ALA A 529 20.97 -2.84 5.84
N VAL A 530 20.68 -2.48 4.57
CA VAL A 530 21.62 -2.66 3.44
C VAL A 530 22.90 -1.86 3.65
N ILE A 531 22.81 -0.58 4.03
CA ILE A 531 23.99 0.26 4.29
C ILE A 531 24.84 -0.33 5.43
N LEU A 532 24.20 -0.76 6.52
CA LEU A 532 24.91 -1.36 7.65
C LEU A 532 25.61 -2.67 7.25
N ALA A 533 24.93 -3.54 6.47
CA ALA A 533 25.53 -4.76 5.96
C ALA A 533 26.71 -4.50 5.01
N ALA A 534 26.57 -3.50 4.13
CA ALA A 534 27.62 -3.13 3.19
C ALA A 534 28.85 -2.50 3.88
N LYS A 535 28.65 -1.69 4.91
CA LYS A 535 29.77 -1.17 5.74
C LYS A 535 30.53 -2.31 6.42
N LYS A 536 29.82 -3.25 7.05
CA LYS A 536 30.43 -4.44 7.63
C LYS A 536 31.18 -5.28 6.58
N MET A 537 30.59 -5.43 5.37
CA MET A 537 31.22 -6.16 4.27
C MET A 537 32.56 -5.51 3.88
N ARG A 538 32.60 -4.19 3.75
CA ARG A 538 33.82 -3.47 3.48
C ARG A 538 34.89 -3.71 4.57
N GLU A 539 34.51 -3.69 5.84
CA GLU A 539 35.40 -3.99 6.96
C GLU A 539 35.96 -5.41 6.90
N GLU A 540 35.14 -6.41 6.61
CA GLU A 540 35.57 -7.80 6.51
C GLU A 540 36.44 -8.05 5.28
N VAL A 541 36.18 -7.41 4.16
CA VAL A 541 37.05 -7.41 2.97
C VAL A 541 38.42 -6.83 3.31
N MET A 542 38.48 -5.70 4.03
CA MET A 542 39.74 -5.07 4.45
C MET A 542 40.52 -5.96 5.42
N LYS A 543 39.86 -6.62 6.39
CA LYS A 543 40.52 -7.59 7.30
C LYS A 543 41.11 -8.77 6.55
N MET A 544 40.36 -9.33 5.60
CA MET A 544 40.84 -10.43 4.77
C MET A 544 42.01 -10.00 3.88
N ALA A 545 41.94 -8.81 3.26
CA ALA A 545 43.05 -8.27 2.49
C ALA A 545 44.31 -8.06 3.34
N SER A 546 44.16 -7.53 4.57
CA SER A 546 45.25 -7.38 5.53
C SER A 546 45.93 -8.72 5.85
N PHE A 547 45.14 -9.76 6.11
CA PHE A 547 45.63 -11.09 6.34
C PHE A 547 46.41 -11.67 5.14
N LEU A 548 45.82 -11.55 3.93
CA LEU A 548 46.38 -12.11 2.71
C LEU A 548 47.64 -11.35 2.21
N MET A 549 47.67 -10.04 2.40
CA MET A 549 48.80 -9.17 2.01
C MET A 549 49.86 -9.09 3.11
N LYS A 550 49.58 -9.61 4.31
CA LYS A 550 50.40 -9.48 5.52
C LYS A 550 50.75 -8.02 5.85
N THR A 551 49.78 -7.12 5.65
CA THR A 551 49.90 -5.70 5.84
C THR A 551 48.81 -5.22 6.82
N PRO A 552 49.12 -4.39 7.84
CA PRO A 552 48.12 -3.86 8.76
C PRO A 552 46.97 -3.15 8.03
N VAL A 553 45.74 -3.25 8.54
CA VAL A 553 44.51 -2.66 7.92
C VAL A 553 44.68 -1.15 7.72
N GLU A 554 45.37 -0.48 8.65
CA GLU A 554 45.62 0.97 8.65
C GLU A 554 46.57 1.43 7.51
N GLU A 555 47.29 0.48 6.89
CA GLU A 555 48.17 0.72 5.77
C GLU A 555 47.54 0.33 4.42
N LEU A 556 46.30 -0.12 4.43
CA LEU A 556 45.53 -0.53 3.27
C LEU A 556 44.48 0.52 2.92
N GLU A 557 44.23 0.70 1.64
CA GLU A 557 43.16 1.54 1.11
C GLU A 557 42.18 0.68 0.29
N TYR A 558 40.88 0.85 0.56
CA TYR A 558 39.82 0.19 -0.19
C TYR A 558 39.47 1.03 -1.42
N MET A 559 39.67 0.47 -2.61
CA MET A 559 39.45 1.12 -3.90
C MET A 559 38.27 0.56 -4.69
N GLY A 560 37.28 -0.03 -3.98
CA GLY A 560 36.13 -0.69 -4.60
C GLY A 560 36.49 -2.07 -5.15
N GLU A 561 36.95 -2.18 -6.37
CA GLU A 561 37.26 -3.47 -7.02
C GLU A 561 38.59 -4.12 -6.58
N TYR A 562 39.41 -3.43 -5.81
CA TYR A 562 40.64 -3.94 -5.22
C TYR A 562 40.98 -3.22 -3.92
N VAL A 563 41.89 -3.82 -3.15
CA VAL A 563 42.54 -3.21 -1.99
C VAL A 563 43.98 -2.97 -2.31
N GLN A 564 44.52 -1.83 -1.93
CA GLN A 564 45.91 -1.41 -2.25
C GLN A 564 46.68 -1.06 -0.98
N ASP A 565 47.97 -1.43 -0.91
CA ASP A 565 48.87 -0.97 0.13
C ASP A 565 49.60 0.34 -0.25
N LYS A 566 50.34 0.93 0.68
CA LYS A 566 51.14 2.17 0.47
C LYS A 566 52.22 2.05 -0.59
N ASN A 567 52.63 0.83 -0.94
CA ASN A 567 53.64 0.55 -1.95
C ASN A 567 53.05 0.35 -3.34
N GLY A 568 51.72 0.41 -3.47
CA GLY A 568 51.03 0.22 -4.71
C GLY A 568 50.74 -1.25 -5.07
N ASN A 569 50.99 -2.20 -4.15
CA ASN A 569 50.57 -3.59 -4.36
C ASN A 569 49.06 -3.68 -4.24
N GLN A 570 48.44 -4.35 -5.20
CA GLN A 570 47.00 -4.46 -5.29
C GLN A 570 46.54 -5.92 -5.13
N LEU A 571 45.37 -6.12 -4.46
CA LEU A 571 44.70 -7.39 -4.38
C LEU A 571 43.25 -7.18 -4.80
N SER A 572 42.84 -7.77 -5.92
CA SER A 572 41.50 -7.61 -6.46
C SER A 572 40.44 -8.29 -5.60
N LEU A 573 39.17 -7.84 -5.66
CA LEU A 573 38.06 -8.52 -4.99
C LEU A 573 37.92 -9.99 -5.39
N LYS A 574 38.24 -10.32 -6.65
CA LYS A 574 38.26 -11.70 -7.14
C LYS A 574 39.32 -12.53 -6.42
N GLU A 575 40.54 -12.02 -6.32
CA GLU A 575 41.60 -12.72 -5.59
C GLU A 575 41.29 -12.85 -4.10
N ILE A 576 40.74 -11.79 -3.49
CA ILE A 576 40.28 -11.84 -2.10
C ILE A 576 39.19 -12.92 -1.95
N GLY A 577 38.19 -12.97 -2.84
CA GLY A 577 37.10 -13.95 -2.83
C GLY A 577 37.59 -15.38 -2.97
N VAL A 578 38.50 -15.65 -3.95
CA VAL A 578 39.09 -17.00 -4.15
C VAL A 578 39.93 -17.43 -2.97
N ARG A 579 40.84 -16.56 -2.50
CA ARG A 579 41.79 -16.90 -1.43
C ARG A 579 41.10 -16.98 -0.07
N SER A 580 40.03 -16.24 0.15
CA SER A 580 39.25 -16.29 1.40
C SER A 580 38.64 -17.68 1.65
N VAL A 581 38.17 -18.37 0.61
CA VAL A 581 37.55 -19.70 0.72
C VAL A 581 38.53 -20.86 0.55
N SER A 582 39.80 -20.56 0.21
CA SER A 582 40.88 -21.56 0.09
C SER A 582 41.49 -21.90 1.45
N PHE A 583 42.53 -22.79 1.44
CA PHE A 583 43.29 -23.14 2.63
C PHE A 583 44.02 -21.95 3.27
N GLU A 584 44.20 -20.85 2.57
CA GLU A 584 44.81 -19.62 3.11
C GLU A 584 43.84 -18.91 4.08
N GLY A 585 42.61 -18.60 3.63
CA GLY A 585 41.63 -17.85 4.42
C GLY A 585 40.66 -18.69 5.21
N MET A 586 40.28 -19.87 4.67
CA MET A 586 39.29 -20.83 5.25
C MET A 586 38.01 -20.14 5.77
N ASN A 587 37.60 -19.03 5.13
CA ASN A 587 36.45 -18.21 5.55
C ASN A 587 35.74 -17.60 4.36
N GLN A 588 34.45 -17.87 4.22
CA GLN A 588 33.63 -17.15 3.26
C GLN A 588 33.15 -15.82 3.86
N ILE A 589 33.49 -14.71 3.20
CA ILE A 589 33.11 -13.38 3.66
C ILE A 589 31.59 -13.18 3.46
N THR A 590 30.87 -13.17 4.59
CA THR A 590 29.41 -12.97 4.64
C THR A 590 29.08 -12.06 5.81
N THR A 591 28.26 -11.05 5.58
CA THR A 591 27.84 -10.11 6.63
C THR A 591 26.34 -9.94 6.67
N THR A 592 25.81 -9.81 7.88
CA THR A 592 24.41 -9.54 8.12
C THR A 592 24.26 -8.34 9.05
N ALA A 593 23.28 -7.49 8.74
CA ALA A 593 22.91 -6.40 9.62
C ALA A 593 21.38 -6.26 9.68
N THR A 594 20.93 -5.81 10.83
CA THR A 594 19.52 -5.53 11.12
C THR A 594 19.37 -4.07 11.50
N TRP A 595 18.31 -3.44 11.03
CA TRP A 595 17.91 -2.09 11.43
C TRP A 595 16.44 -2.06 11.81
N GLY A 596 16.12 -1.48 12.96
CA GLY A 596 14.75 -1.27 13.43
C GLY A 596 14.41 0.21 13.43
N GLY A 597 13.27 0.56 12.85
CA GLY A 597 12.80 1.93 12.73
C GLY A 597 12.39 2.53 14.07
N LYS A 598 13.29 3.23 14.76
CA LYS A 598 12.98 3.96 15.99
C LYS A 598 12.17 5.24 15.75
N THR A 599 12.19 5.74 14.53
CA THR A 599 11.47 6.92 14.05
C THR A 599 10.78 6.61 12.72
N SER A 600 9.82 7.44 12.34
CA SER A 600 9.14 7.37 11.04
C SER A 600 9.12 8.79 10.44
N PRO A 601 10.25 9.26 9.89
CA PRO A 601 10.36 10.62 9.39
C PRO A 601 9.36 10.88 8.27
N PRO A 602 8.63 12.01 8.31
CA PRO A 602 7.59 12.29 7.36
C PRO A 602 8.15 12.79 6.02
N PRO A 603 7.81 12.16 4.89
CA PRO A 603 7.80 12.83 3.62
C PRO A 603 6.65 13.82 3.56
N PHE A 604 6.88 14.97 2.91
CA PHE A 604 5.89 16.01 2.70
C PHE A 604 5.57 16.19 1.21
N ILE A 605 4.37 16.66 0.90
CA ILE A 605 3.99 17.01 -0.46
C ILE A 605 3.04 18.21 -0.46
N ALA A 606 3.31 19.18 -1.35
CA ALA A 606 2.39 20.25 -1.73
C ALA A 606 2.01 20.08 -3.21
N SER A 607 0.72 20.05 -3.50
CA SER A 607 0.21 19.88 -4.85
C SER A 607 -0.69 21.02 -5.26
N PHE A 608 -0.57 21.40 -6.53
CA PHE A 608 -1.31 22.44 -7.21
C PHE A 608 -1.96 21.85 -8.45
N ALA A 609 -3.25 22.04 -8.61
CA ALA A 609 -4.03 21.54 -9.72
C ALA A 609 -4.73 22.70 -10.47
N GLU A 610 -4.71 22.68 -11.80
CA GLU A 610 -5.59 23.49 -12.64
C GLU A 610 -6.57 22.58 -13.36
N VAL A 611 -7.85 22.88 -13.27
CA VAL A 611 -8.91 22.17 -13.99
C VAL A 611 -9.61 23.07 -14.98
N GLU A 612 -10.14 22.47 -16.05
CA GLU A 612 -11.12 23.09 -16.94
C GLU A 612 -12.46 22.39 -16.73
N VAL A 613 -13.46 23.15 -16.28
CA VAL A 613 -14.82 22.66 -16.05
C VAL A 613 -15.72 23.19 -17.15
N ASP A 614 -16.41 22.29 -17.84
CA ASP A 614 -17.53 22.63 -18.72
C ASP A 614 -18.80 22.76 -17.87
N THR A 615 -19.25 23.97 -17.63
CA THR A 615 -20.41 24.27 -16.76
C THR A 615 -21.74 23.81 -17.34
N LEU A 616 -21.80 23.52 -18.65
CA LEU A 616 -23.00 23.03 -19.34
C LEU A 616 -23.18 21.51 -19.17
N THR A 617 -22.07 20.75 -19.00
CA THR A 617 -22.08 19.29 -18.92
C THR A 617 -21.55 18.74 -17.61
N GLY A 618 -20.82 19.56 -16.84
CA GLY A 618 -20.07 19.13 -15.67
C GLY A 618 -18.76 18.40 -16.00
N GLU A 619 -18.41 18.24 -17.28
CA GLU A 619 -17.14 17.59 -17.67
C GLU A 619 -15.97 18.38 -17.09
N THR A 620 -15.07 17.67 -16.41
CA THR A 620 -13.90 18.29 -15.76
C THR A 620 -12.63 17.60 -16.23
N LYS A 621 -11.69 18.40 -16.71
CA LYS A 621 -10.36 17.95 -17.15
C LYS A 621 -9.28 18.56 -16.29
N VAL A 622 -8.33 17.74 -15.84
CA VAL A 622 -7.10 18.24 -15.23
C VAL A 622 -6.20 18.76 -16.35
N VAL A 623 -5.90 20.06 -16.32
CA VAL A 623 -5.11 20.72 -17.37
C VAL A 623 -3.64 20.77 -17.01
N ASP A 624 -3.34 21.11 -15.76
CA ASP A 624 -1.99 21.18 -15.21
C ASP A 624 -1.99 20.63 -13.78
N PHE A 625 -0.94 19.91 -13.41
CA PHE A 625 -0.79 19.36 -12.06
C PHE A 625 0.69 19.38 -11.67
N LEU A 626 1.00 20.11 -10.62
CA LEU A 626 2.35 20.17 -10.05
C LEU A 626 2.35 19.60 -8.63
N SER A 627 3.29 18.70 -8.35
CA SER A 627 3.60 18.27 -6.98
C SER A 627 5.04 18.58 -6.64
N VAL A 628 5.24 19.21 -5.48
CA VAL A 628 6.55 19.40 -4.86
C VAL A 628 6.66 18.45 -3.68
N VAL A 629 7.63 17.55 -3.74
CA VAL A 629 7.79 16.45 -2.77
C VAL A 629 9.10 16.61 -2.01
N ASP A 630 9.01 16.52 -0.69
CA ASP A 630 10.15 16.34 0.19
C ASP A 630 10.24 14.87 0.63
N CYS A 631 11.07 14.10 -0.04
CA CYS A 631 11.41 12.72 0.33
C CYS A 631 12.88 12.58 0.79
N GLY A 632 13.46 13.66 1.29
CA GLY A 632 14.90 13.72 1.57
C GLY A 632 15.70 13.74 0.27
N LEU A 633 16.78 12.99 0.22
CA LEU A 633 17.54 12.78 -1.01
C LEU A 633 17.00 11.57 -1.79
N PRO A 634 16.45 11.73 -3.00
CA PRO A 634 16.00 10.60 -3.80
C PRO A 634 17.18 9.67 -4.15
N ILE A 635 17.09 8.38 -3.80
CA ILE A 635 18.15 7.41 -4.15
C ILE A 635 18.27 7.25 -5.66
N ASN A 636 17.12 7.18 -6.35
CA ASN A 636 17.02 7.18 -7.80
C ASN A 636 15.96 8.20 -8.24
N PRO A 637 16.36 9.39 -8.70
CA PRO A 637 15.43 10.46 -9.04
C PRO A 637 14.39 10.07 -10.10
N ALA A 638 14.75 9.31 -11.13
CA ALA A 638 13.82 8.88 -12.17
C ALA A 638 12.75 7.93 -11.62
N LEU A 639 13.13 6.95 -10.78
CA LEU A 639 12.18 6.04 -10.16
C LEU A 639 11.29 6.76 -9.14
N ALA A 640 11.84 7.72 -8.39
CA ALA A 640 11.08 8.57 -7.48
C ALA A 640 10.03 9.40 -8.22
N GLN A 641 10.41 10.03 -9.35
CA GLN A 641 9.49 10.80 -10.19
C GLN A 641 8.32 9.94 -10.70
N VAL A 642 8.59 8.74 -11.23
CA VAL A 642 7.56 7.81 -11.70
C VAL A 642 6.59 7.40 -10.58
N GLN A 643 7.09 7.26 -9.33
CA GLN A 643 6.21 6.99 -8.18
C GLN A 643 5.25 8.16 -7.89
N VAL A 644 5.72 9.40 -8.02
CA VAL A 644 4.87 10.60 -7.84
C VAL A 644 3.83 10.68 -8.94
N GLU A 645 4.24 10.58 -10.21
CA GLU A 645 3.33 10.62 -11.38
C GLU A 645 2.25 9.54 -11.28
N GLY A 646 2.64 8.30 -10.93
CA GLY A 646 1.72 7.18 -10.74
C GLY A 646 0.75 7.39 -9.56
N GLY A 647 1.18 8.04 -8.48
CA GLY A 647 0.33 8.39 -7.35
C GLY A 647 -0.67 9.49 -7.68
N ILE A 648 -0.24 10.52 -8.41
CA ILE A 648 -1.11 11.59 -8.92
C ILE A 648 -2.20 11.00 -9.82
N ALA A 649 -1.83 10.10 -10.75
CA ALA A 649 -2.78 9.44 -11.64
C ALA A 649 -3.86 8.66 -10.88
N GLN A 650 -3.49 7.89 -9.85
CA GLN A 650 -4.43 7.21 -8.97
C GLN A 650 -5.31 8.20 -8.17
N GLY A 651 -4.73 9.30 -7.71
CA GLY A 651 -5.45 10.34 -7.00
C GLY A 651 -6.45 11.11 -7.88
N ILE A 652 -6.12 11.36 -9.15
CA ILE A 652 -7.05 11.92 -10.16
C ILE A 652 -8.19 10.93 -10.41
N GLY A 653 -7.88 9.63 -10.50
CA GLY A 653 -8.86 8.55 -10.61
C GLY A 653 -9.86 8.56 -9.45
N LEU A 654 -9.36 8.62 -8.23
CA LEU A 654 -10.16 8.72 -7.00
C LEU A 654 -11.04 10.00 -7.00
N ALA A 655 -10.48 11.12 -7.48
CA ALA A 655 -11.17 12.41 -7.46
C ALA A 655 -12.34 12.49 -8.44
N LEU A 656 -12.20 11.95 -9.67
CA LEU A 656 -13.11 12.26 -10.78
C LEU A 656 -13.80 11.04 -11.40
N TYR A 657 -13.23 9.82 -11.33
CA TYR A 657 -13.65 8.73 -12.22
C TYR A 657 -14.03 7.44 -11.51
N GLU A 658 -13.22 7.01 -10.53
CA GLU A 658 -13.30 5.67 -9.96
C GLU A 658 -14.42 5.59 -8.92
N ASP A 659 -15.47 4.83 -9.22
CA ASP A 659 -16.63 4.66 -8.35
C ASP A 659 -16.97 3.17 -8.19
N ILE A 660 -17.25 2.76 -6.98
CA ILE A 660 -17.80 1.44 -6.64
C ILE A 660 -19.14 1.64 -5.96
N GLN A 661 -20.16 1.07 -6.57
CA GLN A 661 -21.50 1.06 -6.01
C GLN A 661 -21.97 -0.39 -5.82
N PHE A 662 -22.78 -0.59 -4.82
CA PHE A 662 -23.48 -1.85 -4.57
C PHE A 662 -24.96 -1.68 -4.91
N ASP A 663 -25.59 -2.75 -5.37
CA ASP A 663 -27.04 -2.80 -5.48
C ASP A 663 -27.69 -3.14 -4.10
N GLU A 664 -29.00 -3.16 -4.04
CA GLU A 664 -29.76 -3.46 -2.81
C GLU A 664 -29.48 -4.89 -2.27
N ARG A 665 -28.93 -5.77 -3.09
CA ARG A 665 -28.55 -7.14 -2.73
C ARG A 665 -27.07 -7.25 -2.34
N GLY A 666 -26.33 -6.13 -2.27
CA GLY A 666 -24.93 -6.09 -1.93
C GLY A 666 -23.97 -6.51 -3.07
N LYS A 667 -24.49 -6.66 -4.30
CA LYS A 667 -23.64 -6.99 -5.45
C LYS A 667 -22.97 -5.74 -5.99
N MET A 668 -21.67 -5.82 -6.23
CA MET A 668 -20.90 -4.74 -6.86
C MET A 668 -21.38 -4.51 -8.31
N LYS A 669 -21.73 -3.27 -8.66
CA LYS A 669 -22.20 -2.90 -10.00
C LYS A 669 -21.05 -2.76 -10.99
N HIS A 670 -19.88 -2.30 -10.53
CA HIS A 670 -18.71 -1.98 -11.35
C HIS A 670 -17.63 -3.06 -11.23
N ASP A 671 -17.98 -4.32 -11.53
CA ASP A 671 -17.12 -5.50 -11.35
C ASP A 671 -16.23 -5.81 -12.56
N THR A 672 -16.17 -4.92 -13.56
CA THR A 672 -15.30 -5.03 -14.75
C THR A 672 -14.65 -3.70 -15.10
N LEU A 673 -13.52 -3.72 -15.82
CA LEU A 673 -12.85 -2.50 -16.31
C LEU A 673 -13.66 -1.73 -17.36
N MET A 674 -14.71 -2.32 -17.92
CA MET A 674 -15.64 -1.59 -18.80
C MET A 674 -16.54 -0.63 -18.01
N GLN A 675 -16.89 -0.99 -16.78
CA GLN A 675 -17.77 -0.23 -15.91
C GLN A 675 -16.99 0.63 -14.92
N TYR A 676 -15.93 0.10 -14.34
CA TYR A 676 -15.02 0.80 -13.46
C TYR A 676 -14.02 1.62 -14.27
N LYS A 677 -14.14 2.94 -14.22
CA LYS A 677 -13.35 3.86 -15.04
C LYS A 677 -12.05 4.25 -14.37
N ILE A 678 -10.95 3.79 -14.93
CA ILE A 678 -9.60 4.25 -14.57
C ILE A 678 -9.21 5.35 -15.55
N PRO A 679 -8.59 6.47 -15.09
CA PRO A 679 -8.17 7.52 -15.99
C PRO A 679 -7.16 7.00 -17.02
N SER A 680 -7.40 7.33 -18.28
CA SER A 680 -6.49 7.05 -19.37
C SER A 680 -5.44 8.16 -19.49
N ARG A 681 -4.45 7.98 -20.37
CA ARG A 681 -3.44 9.02 -20.65
C ARG A 681 -4.07 10.35 -21.08
N LYS A 682 -5.24 10.31 -21.75
CA LYS A 682 -5.96 11.52 -22.19
C LYS A 682 -6.62 12.26 -21.04
N ASP A 683 -6.99 11.56 -19.98
CA ASP A 683 -7.69 12.14 -18.82
C ASP A 683 -6.72 12.78 -17.82
N LEU A 684 -5.43 12.44 -17.89
CA LEU A 684 -4.41 12.91 -16.95
C LEU A 684 -3.85 14.31 -17.29
N GLY A 685 -4.28 14.93 -18.38
CA GLY A 685 -3.69 16.17 -18.87
C GLY A 685 -2.30 15.97 -19.50
N ASN A 686 -1.73 17.03 -20.03
CA ASN A 686 -0.43 16.99 -20.70
C ASN A 686 0.75 17.37 -19.77
N ASN A 687 0.46 17.94 -18.58
CA ASN A 687 1.42 18.63 -17.73
C ASN A 687 1.39 18.13 -16.28
N ILE A 688 1.62 16.82 -16.04
CA ILE A 688 1.94 16.37 -14.70
C ILE A 688 3.42 16.67 -14.46
N LYS A 689 3.69 17.57 -13.51
CA LYS A 689 5.04 18.02 -13.15
C LYS A 689 5.39 17.57 -11.75
N VAL A 690 6.60 17.12 -11.56
CA VAL A 690 7.16 16.71 -10.27
C VAL A 690 8.42 17.51 -9.98
N MET A 691 8.49 18.08 -8.79
CA MET A 691 9.70 18.71 -8.26
C MET A 691 10.04 18.12 -6.90
N PHE A 692 11.31 18.12 -6.56
CA PHE A 692 11.78 17.67 -5.25
C PHE A 692 12.30 18.86 -4.45
N SER A 693 11.80 18.98 -3.22
CA SER A 693 12.39 19.84 -2.20
C SER A 693 13.41 19.01 -1.43
N TYR A 694 14.67 19.14 -1.80
CA TYR A 694 15.75 18.36 -1.20
C TYR A 694 15.93 18.74 0.27
N SER A 695 15.88 17.73 1.12
CA SER A 695 16.24 17.79 2.54
C SER A 695 17.20 16.64 2.88
N ASN A 696 17.73 16.62 4.07
CA ASN A 696 18.59 15.55 4.54
C ASN A 696 18.00 14.94 5.81
N GLU A 697 17.56 13.69 5.73
CA GLU A 697 17.09 12.94 6.89
C GLU A 697 18.27 12.27 7.61
N PRO A 698 18.65 12.71 8.82
CA PRO A 698 19.85 12.18 9.49
C PRO A 698 19.79 10.68 9.78
N THR A 699 18.58 10.14 9.97
CA THR A 699 18.35 8.72 10.25
C THR A 699 18.11 7.88 8.98
N GLY A 700 18.01 8.55 7.82
CA GLY A 700 17.69 7.89 6.55
C GLY A 700 18.93 7.44 5.77
N PRO A 701 18.78 6.42 4.92
CA PRO A 701 19.86 5.98 4.06
C PRO A 701 20.25 7.10 3.08
N PHE A 702 21.48 7.60 3.19
CA PHE A 702 21.97 8.75 2.41
C PHE A 702 21.09 10.02 2.52
N GLY A 703 20.36 10.18 3.61
CA GLY A 703 19.45 11.31 3.80
C GLY A 703 18.05 11.13 3.18
N ALA A 704 17.71 9.94 2.70
CA ALA A 704 16.42 9.64 2.08
C ALA A 704 15.32 9.39 3.11
N LYS A 705 14.09 9.74 2.74
CA LYS A 705 12.82 9.32 3.37
C LYS A 705 12.02 8.46 2.38
N SER A 706 10.81 8.11 2.75
CA SER A 706 9.90 7.41 1.85
C SER A 706 9.27 8.34 0.79
N ILE A 707 8.63 7.72 -0.22
CA ILE A 707 7.85 8.44 -1.23
C ILE A 707 6.61 7.64 -1.68
N GLY A 708 6.50 6.38 -1.26
CA GLY A 708 5.56 5.42 -1.85
C GLY A 708 4.09 5.80 -1.74
N GLU A 709 3.64 6.42 -0.65
CA GLU A 709 2.22 6.62 -0.35
C GLU A 709 1.78 8.08 -0.32
N VAL A 710 2.64 9.01 0.10
CA VAL A 710 2.30 10.44 0.23
C VAL A 710 1.73 11.04 -1.06
N VAL A 711 2.12 10.51 -2.18
CA VAL A 711 1.89 11.02 -3.54
C VAL A 711 0.45 10.91 -4.06
N ILE A 712 -0.41 10.11 -3.41
CA ILE A 712 -1.83 9.97 -3.81
C ILE A 712 -2.74 10.92 -3.06
N ASN A 713 -2.34 11.41 -1.88
CA ASN A 713 -3.24 12.00 -0.89
C ASN A 713 -3.77 13.38 -1.28
N THR A 714 -3.00 14.18 -2.02
CA THR A 714 -3.31 15.60 -2.29
C THR A 714 -4.16 15.86 -3.52
N ALA A 715 -4.27 14.90 -4.44
CA ALA A 715 -4.95 15.14 -5.72
C ALA A 715 -6.45 15.48 -5.54
N SER A 716 -7.17 14.71 -4.71
CA SER A 716 -8.61 14.92 -4.52
C SER A 716 -8.95 16.29 -3.92
N PRO A 717 -8.32 16.76 -2.81
CA PRO A 717 -8.64 18.07 -2.26
C PRO A 717 -8.16 19.24 -3.14
N ALA A 718 -7.03 19.12 -3.86
CA ALA A 718 -6.57 20.15 -4.79
C ALA A 718 -7.53 20.32 -5.98
N ILE A 719 -8.02 19.19 -6.53
CA ILE A 719 -9.01 19.20 -7.62
C ILE A 719 -10.37 19.74 -7.11
N ALA A 720 -10.81 19.34 -5.91
CA ALA A 720 -12.05 19.83 -5.30
C ALA A 720 -12.04 21.35 -5.12
N ASP A 721 -10.91 21.91 -4.71
CA ASP A 721 -10.72 23.35 -4.56
C ASP A 721 -10.73 24.07 -5.94
N ALA A 722 -10.05 23.50 -6.93
CA ALA A 722 -10.06 24.02 -8.31
C ALA A 722 -11.48 24.02 -8.92
N ILE A 723 -12.26 22.95 -8.71
CA ILE A 723 -13.67 22.87 -9.15
C ILE A 723 -14.51 23.94 -8.45
N TYR A 724 -14.32 24.15 -7.15
CA TYR A 724 -15.02 25.23 -6.43
C TYR A 724 -14.69 26.59 -7.02
N ASN A 725 -13.43 26.87 -7.26
CA ASN A 725 -12.99 28.15 -7.84
C ASN A 725 -13.57 28.37 -9.26
N ALA A 726 -13.74 27.27 -10.05
CA ALA A 726 -14.35 27.34 -11.37
C ALA A 726 -15.87 27.54 -11.34
N THR A 727 -16.58 27.00 -10.34
CA THR A 727 -18.04 26.86 -10.36
C THR A 727 -18.76 27.59 -9.23
N ASN A 728 -18.02 28.01 -8.20
CA ASN A 728 -18.55 28.49 -6.91
C ASN A 728 -19.50 27.48 -6.23
N ARG A 729 -19.26 26.16 -6.45
CA ARG A 729 -20.04 25.07 -5.87
C ARG A 729 -19.12 24.08 -5.18
N ARG A 730 -19.39 23.79 -3.89
CA ARG A 730 -18.63 22.81 -3.12
C ARG A 730 -19.15 21.39 -3.34
N LEU A 731 -18.25 20.49 -3.72
CA LEU A 731 -18.49 19.06 -3.73
C LEU A 731 -17.69 18.41 -2.60
N ARG A 732 -18.40 17.71 -1.72
CA ARG A 732 -17.84 17.06 -0.53
C ARG A 732 -17.95 15.53 -0.60
N SER A 733 -18.28 14.98 -1.77
CA SER A 733 -18.42 13.55 -2.01
C SER A 733 -17.63 13.12 -3.25
N LEU A 734 -16.65 12.25 -3.05
CA LEU A 734 -15.90 11.63 -4.14
C LEU A 734 -16.68 10.44 -4.76
N PRO A 735 -16.45 10.06 -6.01
CA PRO A 735 -15.77 10.88 -7.00
C PRO A 735 -16.65 12.07 -7.40
N MET A 736 -16.04 13.17 -7.80
CA MET A 736 -16.71 14.37 -8.32
C MET A 736 -16.98 14.18 -9.80
N THR A 737 -17.92 13.29 -10.12
CA THR A 737 -18.28 12.97 -11.50
C THR A 737 -18.92 14.16 -12.22
N SER A 738 -18.88 14.14 -13.56
CA SER A 738 -19.54 15.17 -14.39
C SER A 738 -21.02 15.35 -14.01
N GLU A 739 -21.72 14.28 -13.71
CA GLU A 739 -23.12 14.32 -13.25
C GLU A 739 -23.27 15.09 -11.92
N LYS A 740 -22.43 14.78 -10.92
CA LYS A 740 -22.47 15.49 -9.62
C LYS A 740 -22.15 16.98 -9.78
N ILE A 741 -21.17 17.31 -10.62
CA ILE A 741 -20.79 18.70 -10.90
C ILE A 741 -21.93 19.42 -11.62
N PHE A 742 -22.51 18.82 -12.66
CA PHE A 742 -23.66 19.36 -13.37
C PHE A 742 -24.83 19.68 -12.43
N TRP A 743 -25.20 18.73 -11.57
CA TRP A 743 -26.30 18.95 -10.62
C TRP A 743 -25.96 19.99 -9.56
N ALA A 744 -24.70 20.05 -9.08
CA ALA A 744 -24.28 21.07 -8.14
C ALA A 744 -24.37 22.49 -8.72
N ILE A 745 -24.06 22.65 -10.01
CA ILE A 745 -24.16 23.94 -10.71
C ILE A 745 -25.64 24.32 -10.93
N ASN A 746 -26.49 23.35 -11.32
CA ASN A 746 -27.86 23.59 -11.78
C ASN A 746 -28.94 23.46 -10.70
N LYS A 747 -28.63 22.89 -9.50
CA LYS A 747 -29.56 22.96 -8.38
C LYS A 747 -29.66 24.40 -7.89
N LYS A 748 -30.89 24.95 -7.99
CA LYS A 748 -31.26 26.24 -7.39
C LYS A 748 -31.30 26.15 -5.86
#